data_618a6bb5f26ed6ddcd9a636f8a8dc301
#
_entry.id   618a6bb5f26ed6ddcd9a636f8a8dc301
#
_cell.length_a   1.000
_cell.length_b   1.000
_cell.length_c   1.000
_cell.angle_alpha   90.00
_cell.angle_beta   90.00
_cell.angle_gamma   90.00
#
_symmetry.space_group_name_H-M   'P 1'
#
loop_
_entity.id
_entity.type
_entity.pdbx_description
1 polymer ?
#
loop_
_entity_poly.entity_id
_entity_poly.type
_entity_poly.pdbx_seq_one_letter_code
_entity_poly.pdbx_strand_id
1 'polypeptide(L)'
;MTVLLVSDQKAVKSLTAVALPVGALEDPDSQQGLAHYLEHMVLMGSTKYPKSGDLTEFLNKNGGSHNASTTTYRTAFYLEVENSAINEAVDRLADALAEPLLDPKYADRERNAVNAELTMARSRDGMRFWQVRAETLNPAHPSSRFMGGNLETLSDKPESKLQDELVKFYQTYYSGNLMNGVIYSNKSLDELAKLAADTFSRIPNKNTQAPVTTVPAMTEKEKGIMIHLVPAQPQKTLQIEFGIDNNLADFRSKSDEYIGYLISNRSTGTLATWLQEQGLAENISASSESYIDRNQGSFTIYVSLTDKGLAEKDKVISAIFSYIQLIQNKGVSERYFKEIANVLDLSFRYGSIVRDMNYIEDISDMMLRYPIKNILNADFIADDYQPSAILSRLGSLTPENARIWVISPNEPSNKQAYFVHAPYQVDKITAKQLASWQELASDISLSLPTLNPYIPDNLSLIDADSNITKPQLLWQDSHARLFYMPSHYFSDEPKASVTLSLVNKNADRTVKQQVIQTLTNYLADLTSSELAYQASVAGMNISSSSGRGVDFSVNGYTQHLPELVNATLKSYITFEATQQELDQAKSWYREQLEVTHNLKAYDAAMLPARRLNTIPYYEEADKLKALESITLQDIKDN
;
A
#
# COMPACT_ATOMS: atom_id res chain seq x y z
N MET A 1 30.35 -1.53 -6.01
CA MET A 1 29.15 -2.03 -5.32
C MET A 1 29.25 -1.64 -3.84
N THR A 2 28.16 -1.15 -3.27
CA THR A 2 28.04 -0.91 -1.81
C THR A 2 27.29 -2.07 -1.20
N VAL A 3 27.77 -2.63 -0.08
CA VAL A 3 27.12 -3.77 0.59
C VAL A 3 26.88 -3.44 2.07
N LEU A 4 25.63 -3.52 2.50
CA LEU A 4 25.22 -3.43 3.89
C LEU A 4 25.29 -4.81 4.53
N LEU A 5 25.99 -4.92 5.66
CA LEU A 5 26.13 -6.16 6.41
C LEU A 5 25.40 -6.04 7.75
N VAL A 6 24.51 -6.97 8.04
CA VAL A 6 23.73 -7.02 9.28
C VAL A 6 23.99 -8.35 9.98
N SER A 7 24.65 -8.30 11.13
CA SER A 7 24.89 -9.44 12.00
C SER A 7 23.87 -9.46 13.13
N ASP A 8 22.97 -10.43 13.12
CA ASP A 8 21.95 -10.62 14.16
C ASP A 8 22.00 -12.08 14.66
N GLN A 9 22.57 -12.27 15.86
CA GLN A 9 22.71 -13.61 16.45
C GLN A 9 21.38 -14.35 16.64
N LYS A 10 20.25 -13.63 16.63
CA LYS A 10 18.90 -14.18 16.76
C LYS A 10 18.27 -14.51 15.39
N ALA A 11 18.96 -14.25 14.30
CA ALA A 11 18.44 -14.53 12.96
C ALA A 11 18.11 -16.02 12.81
N VAL A 12 16.86 -16.32 12.52
CA VAL A 12 16.37 -17.69 12.25
C VAL A 12 16.79 -18.14 10.87
N LYS A 13 16.70 -17.25 9.89
CA LYS A 13 17.19 -17.44 8.52
C LYS A 13 18.15 -16.32 8.14
N SER A 14 18.98 -16.59 7.17
CA SER A 14 19.78 -15.56 6.49
C SER A 14 19.06 -15.05 5.26
N LEU A 15 19.23 -13.75 4.99
CA LEU A 15 18.62 -13.04 3.88
C LEU A 15 19.69 -12.31 3.06
N THR A 16 19.50 -12.19 1.78
CA THR A 16 20.31 -11.29 0.95
C THR A 16 19.48 -10.68 -0.17
N ALA A 17 19.83 -9.46 -0.54
CA ALA A 17 19.26 -8.77 -1.68
C ALA A 17 20.35 -8.02 -2.46
N VAL A 18 20.12 -7.88 -3.76
CA VAL A 18 20.88 -6.97 -4.62
C VAL A 18 19.89 -6.16 -5.44
N ALA A 19 19.97 -4.84 -5.34
CA ALA A 19 19.17 -3.91 -6.12
C ALA A 19 20.05 -3.02 -7.01
N LEU A 20 19.53 -2.67 -8.18
CA LEU A 20 20.15 -1.72 -9.10
C LEU A 20 19.12 -0.69 -9.58
N PRO A 21 19.51 0.59 -9.79
CA PRO A 21 18.59 1.67 -10.19
C PRO A 21 18.30 1.65 -11.69
N VAL A 22 17.84 0.50 -12.20
CA VAL A 22 17.50 0.26 -13.60
C VAL A 22 16.23 -0.56 -13.65
N GLY A 23 15.25 -0.10 -14.39
CA GLY A 23 13.94 -0.75 -14.50
C GLY A 23 13.29 -0.50 -15.85
N ALA A 24 11.98 -0.47 -15.89
CA ALA A 24 11.23 -0.32 -17.13
C ALA A 24 11.41 1.05 -17.82
N LEU A 25 11.90 2.07 -17.10
CA LEU A 25 12.24 3.37 -17.72
C LEU A 25 13.36 3.25 -18.75
N GLU A 26 14.22 2.24 -18.64
CA GLU A 26 15.35 1.99 -19.54
C GLU A 26 15.00 1.06 -20.71
N ASP A 27 13.78 0.52 -20.75
CA ASP A 27 13.34 -0.32 -21.87
C ASP A 27 13.46 0.45 -23.20
N PRO A 28 13.99 -0.16 -24.25
CA PRO A 28 13.92 0.44 -25.58
C PRO A 28 12.48 0.40 -26.11
N ASP A 29 12.07 1.40 -26.89
CA ASP A 29 10.74 1.46 -27.50
C ASP A 29 10.42 0.20 -28.30
N SER A 30 11.42 -0.43 -28.88
CA SER A 30 11.27 -1.64 -29.68
C SER A 30 11.03 -2.91 -28.88
N GLN A 31 11.39 -2.95 -27.58
CA GLN A 31 11.32 -4.13 -26.72
C GLN A 31 10.78 -3.74 -25.32
N GLN A 32 9.55 -3.24 -25.25
CA GLN A 32 8.94 -2.82 -23.99
C GLN A 32 8.71 -4.03 -23.06
N GLY A 33 9.13 -3.93 -21.80
CA GLY A 33 9.17 -5.00 -20.82
C GLY A 33 10.50 -5.76 -20.78
N LEU A 34 11.55 -5.23 -21.43
CA LEU A 34 12.86 -5.89 -21.52
C LEU A 34 13.55 -6.01 -20.17
N ALA A 35 13.43 -5.00 -19.29
CA ALA A 35 13.98 -5.06 -17.93
C ALA A 35 13.37 -6.21 -17.12
N HIS A 36 12.05 -6.38 -17.18
CA HIS A 36 11.34 -7.48 -16.54
C HIS A 36 11.70 -8.83 -17.15
N TYR A 37 11.81 -8.90 -18.47
CA TYR A 37 12.25 -10.13 -19.14
C TYR A 37 13.71 -10.50 -18.80
N LEU A 38 14.60 -9.51 -18.66
CA LEU A 38 15.98 -9.76 -18.21
C LEU A 38 16.03 -10.27 -16.78
N GLU A 39 15.17 -9.77 -15.90
CA GLU A 39 15.02 -10.28 -14.52
C GLU A 39 14.81 -11.81 -14.52
N HIS A 40 13.90 -12.32 -15.37
CA HIS A 40 13.69 -13.76 -15.55
C HIS A 40 14.93 -14.47 -16.12
N MET A 41 15.54 -13.90 -17.14
CA MET A 41 16.62 -14.56 -17.88
C MET A 41 17.94 -14.62 -17.10
N VAL A 42 18.22 -13.66 -16.21
CA VAL A 42 19.44 -13.63 -15.37
C VAL A 42 19.54 -14.88 -14.48
N LEU A 43 18.41 -15.40 -14.00
CA LEU A 43 18.37 -16.55 -13.10
C LEU A 43 18.31 -17.92 -13.82
N MET A 44 18.35 -17.91 -15.16
CA MET A 44 18.23 -19.14 -15.96
C MET A 44 19.55 -19.93 -16.11
N GLY A 45 20.57 -19.59 -15.37
CA GLY A 45 21.88 -20.23 -15.33
C GLY A 45 23.01 -19.24 -15.54
N SER A 46 24.14 -19.55 -14.96
CA SER A 46 25.35 -18.73 -15.00
C SER A 46 26.59 -19.58 -15.30
N THR A 47 27.73 -18.95 -15.48
CA THR A 47 28.98 -19.66 -15.85
C THR A 47 29.33 -20.76 -14.85
N LYS A 48 29.26 -20.49 -13.56
CA LYS A 48 29.58 -21.45 -12.49
C LYS A 48 28.42 -22.42 -12.23
N TYR A 49 27.17 -21.99 -12.42
CA TYR A 49 25.94 -22.76 -12.18
C TYR A 49 25.09 -22.83 -13.44
N PRO A 50 25.51 -23.61 -14.45
CA PRO A 50 24.90 -23.55 -15.79
C PRO A 50 23.51 -24.20 -15.89
N LYS A 51 23.09 -24.95 -14.86
CA LYS A 51 21.77 -25.60 -14.84
C LYS A 51 20.68 -24.58 -14.54
N SER A 52 19.70 -24.47 -15.44
CA SER A 52 18.50 -23.68 -15.16
C SER A 52 17.79 -24.17 -13.90
N GLY A 53 17.44 -23.25 -13.01
CA GLY A 53 16.79 -23.55 -11.74
C GLY A 53 17.74 -24.07 -10.64
N ASP A 54 19.06 -24.01 -10.81
CA ASP A 54 20.03 -24.43 -9.79
C ASP A 54 19.83 -23.67 -8.48
N LEU A 55 19.70 -22.33 -8.54
CA LEU A 55 19.43 -21.50 -7.35
C LEU A 55 18.15 -21.95 -6.65
N THR A 56 17.06 -22.12 -7.39
CA THR A 56 15.76 -22.54 -6.82
C THR A 56 15.85 -23.91 -6.17
N GLU A 57 16.51 -24.87 -6.84
CA GLU A 57 16.69 -26.23 -6.30
C GLU A 57 17.55 -26.21 -5.04
N PHE A 58 18.64 -25.43 -5.04
CA PHE A 58 19.51 -25.27 -3.88
C PHE A 58 18.77 -24.67 -2.68
N LEU A 59 18.03 -23.57 -2.89
CA LEU A 59 17.27 -22.90 -1.82
C LEU A 59 16.20 -23.81 -1.24
N ASN A 60 15.40 -24.49 -2.10
CA ASN A 60 14.37 -25.42 -1.64
C ASN A 60 14.93 -26.55 -0.77
N LYS A 61 16.11 -27.07 -1.09
CA LYS A 61 16.80 -28.10 -0.28
C LYS A 61 17.31 -27.59 1.06
N ASN A 62 17.51 -26.27 1.19
CA ASN A 62 18.04 -25.61 2.37
C ASN A 62 17.00 -24.68 3.04
N GLY A 63 15.71 -25.03 2.96
CA GLY A 63 14.63 -24.32 3.65
C GLY A 63 14.44 -22.87 3.21
N GLY A 64 14.86 -22.52 2.00
CA GLY A 64 14.86 -21.17 1.47
C GLY A 64 13.97 -20.98 0.25
N SER A 65 13.88 -19.75 -0.18
CA SER A 65 13.18 -19.31 -1.39
C SER A 65 13.83 -18.04 -1.94
N HIS A 66 13.51 -17.67 -3.15
CA HIS A 66 13.91 -16.40 -3.75
C HIS A 66 12.76 -15.76 -4.50
N ASN A 67 12.90 -14.47 -4.75
CA ASN A 67 12.06 -13.73 -5.65
C ASN A 67 12.89 -12.61 -6.30
N ALA A 68 12.31 -11.96 -7.30
CA ALA A 68 12.85 -10.77 -7.92
C ALA A 68 11.71 -9.81 -8.24
N SER A 69 12.03 -8.54 -8.45
CA SER A 69 11.03 -7.53 -8.80
C SER A 69 11.62 -6.46 -9.70
N THR A 70 10.88 -6.08 -10.73
CA THR A 70 11.19 -4.96 -11.61
C THR A 70 10.10 -3.91 -11.50
N THR A 71 10.51 -2.68 -11.14
CA THR A 71 9.64 -1.50 -11.11
C THR A 71 9.98 -0.57 -12.28
N THR A 72 9.42 0.63 -12.27
CA THR A 72 9.78 1.66 -13.26
C THR A 72 11.27 2.00 -13.21
N TYR A 73 11.86 2.12 -12.02
CA TYR A 73 13.18 2.71 -11.78
C TYR A 73 14.22 1.74 -11.22
N ARG A 74 13.85 0.52 -10.83
CA ARG A 74 14.76 -0.48 -10.24
C ARG A 74 14.44 -1.90 -10.62
N THR A 75 15.46 -2.77 -10.52
CA THR A 75 15.32 -4.23 -10.44
C THR A 75 16.02 -4.71 -9.17
N ALA A 76 15.40 -5.65 -8.45
CA ALA A 76 15.94 -6.25 -7.24
C ALA A 76 15.82 -7.77 -7.29
N PHE A 77 16.84 -8.46 -6.75
CA PHE A 77 16.91 -9.91 -6.58
C PHE A 77 17.13 -10.20 -5.11
N TYR A 78 16.31 -11.05 -4.50
CA TYR A 78 16.37 -11.29 -3.08
C TYR A 78 16.00 -12.73 -2.72
N LEU A 79 16.58 -13.22 -1.63
CA LEU A 79 16.38 -14.59 -1.18
C LEU A 79 16.47 -14.72 0.34
N GLU A 80 15.90 -15.80 0.82
CA GLU A 80 16.08 -16.31 2.17
C GLU A 80 16.59 -17.76 2.15
N VAL A 81 17.33 -18.16 3.18
CA VAL A 81 17.85 -19.52 3.30
C VAL A 81 18.23 -19.82 4.75
N GLU A 82 18.34 -21.10 5.12
CA GLU A 82 18.93 -21.47 6.42
C GLU A 82 20.34 -20.86 6.60
N ASN A 83 20.68 -20.48 7.84
CA ASN A 83 21.92 -19.79 8.16
C ASN A 83 23.18 -20.54 7.70
N SER A 84 23.14 -21.87 7.71
CA SER A 84 24.27 -22.74 7.28
C SER A 84 24.55 -22.64 5.77
N ALA A 85 23.55 -22.30 4.96
CA ALA A 85 23.63 -22.33 3.51
C ALA A 85 23.84 -20.95 2.84
N ILE A 86 23.91 -19.87 3.63
CA ILE A 86 23.98 -18.50 3.08
C ILE A 86 25.17 -18.27 2.17
N ASN A 87 26.34 -18.85 2.45
CA ASN A 87 27.54 -18.64 1.64
C ASN A 87 27.35 -19.15 0.21
N GLU A 88 26.77 -20.34 0.05
CA GLU A 88 26.51 -20.92 -1.24
C GLU A 88 25.33 -20.27 -1.98
N ALA A 89 24.35 -19.76 -1.24
CA ALA A 89 23.23 -19.01 -1.80
C ALA A 89 23.70 -17.67 -2.39
N VAL A 90 24.50 -16.90 -1.62
CA VAL A 90 25.08 -15.62 -2.09
C VAL A 90 26.02 -15.83 -3.27
N ASP A 91 26.80 -16.91 -3.25
CA ASP A 91 27.71 -17.25 -4.36
C ASP A 91 26.95 -17.51 -5.68
N ARG A 92 25.79 -18.20 -5.61
CA ARG A 92 24.93 -18.43 -6.76
C ARG A 92 24.30 -17.15 -7.29
N LEU A 93 23.79 -16.31 -6.39
CA LEU A 93 23.19 -15.01 -6.78
C LEU A 93 24.25 -14.09 -7.39
N ALA A 94 25.43 -14.01 -6.77
CA ALA A 94 26.53 -13.20 -7.30
C ALA A 94 27.00 -13.65 -8.68
N ASP A 95 27.09 -14.95 -8.91
CA ASP A 95 27.48 -15.51 -10.21
C ASP A 95 26.39 -15.27 -11.29
N ALA A 96 25.11 -15.42 -10.93
CA ALA A 96 24.01 -15.09 -11.82
C ALA A 96 24.01 -13.62 -12.26
N LEU A 97 24.38 -12.71 -11.37
CA LEU A 97 24.47 -11.28 -11.69
C LEU A 97 25.76 -10.91 -12.44
N ALA A 98 26.86 -11.62 -12.16
CA ALA A 98 28.16 -11.36 -12.77
C ALA A 98 28.31 -11.93 -14.18
N GLU A 99 27.88 -13.17 -14.39
CA GLU A 99 28.09 -13.96 -15.61
C GLU A 99 26.87 -14.81 -15.99
N PRO A 100 25.67 -14.20 -16.18
CA PRO A 100 24.50 -14.97 -16.62
C PRO A 100 24.73 -15.49 -18.04
N LEU A 101 24.26 -16.70 -18.32
CA LEU A 101 24.38 -17.30 -19.65
C LEU A 101 23.48 -16.63 -20.69
N LEU A 102 22.33 -16.08 -20.26
CA LEU A 102 21.30 -15.48 -21.13
C LEU A 102 21.01 -16.39 -22.36
N ASP A 103 20.93 -17.70 -22.10
CA ASP A 103 20.88 -18.73 -23.14
C ASP A 103 19.55 -18.63 -23.91
N PRO A 104 19.57 -18.38 -25.23
CA PRO A 104 18.38 -18.21 -26.06
C PRO A 104 17.47 -19.44 -26.09
N LYS A 105 17.95 -20.62 -25.70
CA LYS A 105 17.10 -21.83 -25.62
C LYS A 105 15.97 -21.69 -24.58
N TYR A 106 16.09 -20.76 -23.60
CA TYR A 106 15.07 -20.48 -22.60
C TYR A 106 14.13 -19.31 -22.98
N ALA A 107 14.46 -18.60 -24.08
CA ALA A 107 13.76 -17.38 -24.47
C ALA A 107 12.24 -17.57 -24.60
N ASP A 108 11.79 -18.58 -25.31
CA ASP A 108 10.35 -18.82 -25.52
C ASP A 108 9.64 -19.20 -24.22
N ARG A 109 10.29 -19.99 -23.36
CA ARG A 109 9.73 -20.35 -22.06
C ARG A 109 9.52 -19.12 -21.19
N GLU A 110 10.53 -18.27 -21.06
CA GLU A 110 10.46 -17.10 -20.17
C GLU A 110 9.57 -15.98 -20.74
N ARG A 111 9.53 -15.78 -22.06
CA ARG A 111 8.55 -14.89 -22.70
C ARG A 111 7.12 -15.35 -22.44
N ASN A 112 6.86 -16.64 -22.51
CA ASN A 112 5.53 -17.18 -22.19
C ASN A 112 5.22 -17.04 -20.69
N ALA A 113 6.19 -17.17 -19.79
CA ALA A 113 6.02 -16.94 -18.36
C ALA A 113 5.64 -15.47 -18.06
N VAL A 114 6.39 -14.51 -18.58
CA VAL A 114 6.09 -13.07 -18.50
C VAL A 114 4.69 -12.77 -19.04
N ASN A 115 4.36 -13.28 -20.23
CA ASN A 115 3.05 -13.06 -20.85
C ASN A 115 1.90 -13.69 -20.03
N ALA A 116 2.09 -14.85 -19.44
CA ALA A 116 1.10 -15.52 -18.59
C ALA A 116 0.87 -14.74 -17.30
N GLU A 117 1.93 -14.26 -16.66
CA GLU A 117 1.87 -13.42 -15.46
C GLU A 117 1.05 -12.15 -15.71
N LEU A 118 1.37 -11.41 -16.75
CA LEU A 118 0.65 -10.19 -17.12
C LEU A 118 -0.80 -10.47 -17.55
N THR A 119 -1.04 -11.63 -18.20
CA THR A 119 -2.40 -12.05 -18.56
C THR A 119 -3.27 -12.28 -17.31
N MET A 120 -2.72 -12.91 -16.27
CA MET A 120 -3.41 -13.07 -14.98
C MET A 120 -3.66 -11.73 -14.29
N ALA A 121 -2.82 -10.74 -14.54
CA ALA A 121 -2.98 -9.41 -13.94
C ALA A 121 -4.02 -8.52 -14.64
N ARG A 122 -4.51 -8.89 -15.83
CA ARG A 122 -5.49 -8.08 -16.62
C ARG A 122 -6.78 -7.74 -15.89
N SER A 123 -7.26 -8.64 -15.02
CA SER A 123 -8.48 -8.44 -14.22
C SER A 123 -8.25 -7.65 -12.92
N ARG A 124 -7.01 -7.26 -12.63
CA ARG A 124 -6.67 -6.46 -11.45
C ARG A 124 -6.83 -4.98 -11.78
N ASP A 125 -7.66 -4.28 -11.03
CA ASP A 125 -7.92 -2.86 -11.28
C ASP A 125 -6.68 -1.98 -11.13
N GLY A 126 -5.74 -2.34 -10.26
CA GLY A 126 -4.44 -1.69 -10.21
C GLY A 126 -3.68 -1.72 -11.53
N MET A 127 -3.62 -2.88 -12.22
CA MET A 127 -2.97 -2.98 -13.54
C MET A 127 -3.71 -2.18 -14.62
N ARG A 128 -5.06 -2.17 -14.55
CA ARG A 128 -5.89 -1.37 -15.48
C ARG A 128 -5.63 0.12 -15.29
N PHE A 129 -5.60 0.57 -14.04
CA PHE A 129 -5.26 1.96 -13.68
C PHE A 129 -3.85 2.34 -14.17
N TRP A 130 -2.83 1.52 -13.85
CA TRP A 130 -1.45 1.79 -14.23
C TRP A 130 -1.27 1.89 -15.75
N GLN A 131 -1.93 1.02 -16.52
CA GLN A 131 -1.85 1.06 -17.98
C GLN A 131 -2.54 2.31 -18.55
N VAL A 132 -3.74 2.67 -18.07
CA VAL A 132 -4.42 3.91 -18.51
C VAL A 132 -3.61 5.15 -18.08
N ARG A 133 -3.00 5.10 -16.89
CA ARG A 133 -2.11 6.17 -16.44
C ARG A 133 -0.94 6.34 -17.41
N ALA A 134 -0.26 5.27 -17.76
CA ALA A 134 0.83 5.31 -18.74
C ALA A 134 0.40 5.93 -20.07
N GLU A 135 -0.72 5.48 -20.64
CA GLU A 135 -1.26 5.99 -21.93
C GLU A 135 -1.72 7.45 -21.90
N THR A 136 -1.90 8.01 -20.70
CA THR A 136 -2.34 9.39 -20.48
C THR A 136 -1.23 10.30 -19.97
N LEU A 137 0.00 9.81 -19.83
CA LEU A 137 1.22 10.61 -19.61
C LEU A 137 1.75 11.17 -20.93
N ASN A 138 2.77 12.03 -20.82
CA ASN A 138 3.49 12.56 -21.98
C ASN A 138 4.06 11.40 -22.82
N PRO A 139 3.64 11.24 -24.09
CA PRO A 139 4.09 10.13 -24.94
C PRO A 139 5.61 10.05 -25.17
N ALA A 140 6.33 11.16 -24.99
CA ALA A 140 7.79 11.19 -25.07
C ALA A 140 8.48 10.70 -23.80
N HIS A 141 7.73 10.53 -22.68
CA HIS A 141 8.30 10.07 -21.43
C HIS A 141 8.32 8.54 -21.34
N PRO A 142 9.40 7.92 -20.84
CA PRO A 142 9.49 6.46 -20.73
C PRO A 142 8.34 5.79 -19.99
N SER A 143 7.76 6.43 -18.96
CA SER A 143 6.61 5.89 -18.22
C SER A 143 5.33 5.79 -19.02
N SER A 144 5.27 6.31 -20.26
CA SER A 144 4.14 6.13 -21.16
C SER A 144 4.12 4.77 -21.87
N ARG A 145 5.18 3.98 -21.73
CA ARG A 145 5.34 2.66 -22.36
C ARG A 145 4.58 1.57 -21.61
N PHE A 146 4.40 0.44 -22.27
CA PHE A 146 3.91 -0.80 -21.64
C PHE A 146 5.06 -1.49 -20.89
N MET A 147 5.05 -1.39 -19.57
CA MET A 147 6.21 -1.79 -18.74
C MET A 147 6.32 -3.29 -18.46
N GLY A 148 5.24 -4.05 -18.61
CA GLY A 148 5.24 -5.45 -18.18
C GLY A 148 5.89 -6.41 -19.15
N GLY A 149 5.79 -6.15 -20.44
CA GLY A 149 6.19 -7.05 -21.51
C GLY A 149 5.15 -8.12 -21.83
N ASN A 150 5.03 -8.48 -23.10
CA ASN A 150 4.20 -9.59 -23.58
C ASN A 150 4.82 -10.23 -24.84
N LEU A 151 4.17 -11.23 -25.42
CA LEU A 151 4.70 -11.92 -26.61
C LEU A 151 4.84 -11.02 -27.85
N GLU A 152 4.08 -9.91 -27.92
CA GLU A 152 4.16 -8.92 -28.98
C GLU A 152 5.33 -7.96 -28.78
N THR A 153 5.41 -7.35 -27.57
CA THR A 153 6.46 -6.37 -27.26
C THR A 153 7.84 -7.00 -27.16
N LEU A 154 7.93 -8.21 -26.62
CA LEU A 154 9.15 -9.01 -26.48
C LEU A 154 9.28 -10.01 -27.65
N SER A 155 9.57 -9.49 -28.82
CA SER A 155 9.69 -10.32 -30.05
C SER A 155 10.71 -9.73 -31.01
N ASP A 156 11.21 -10.56 -31.91
CA ASP A 156 12.07 -10.13 -32.99
C ASP A 156 11.33 -9.18 -33.93
N LYS A 157 11.95 -8.04 -34.22
CA LYS A 157 11.49 -7.02 -35.16
C LYS A 157 12.55 -6.78 -36.22
N PRO A 158 12.22 -6.17 -37.38
CA PRO A 158 13.19 -5.94 -38.45
C PRO A 158 14.46 -5.23 -37.97
N GLU A 159 14.30 -4.18 -37.13
CA GLU A 159 15.41 -3.33 -36.65
C GLU A 159 15.84 -3.65 -35.22
N SER A 160 15.26 -4.69 -34.55
CA SER A 160 15.52 -4.98 -33.16
C SER A 160 15.32 -6.47 -32.86
N LYS A 161 16.43 -7.17 -32.62
CA LYS A 161 16.40 -8.58 -32.23
C LYS A 161 16.36 -8.69 -30.72
N LEU A 162 15.39 -9.44 -30.18
CA LEU A 162 15.18 -9.54 -28.74
C LEU A 162 16.43 -10.00 -27.99
N GLN A 163 17.10 -11.04 -28.50
CA GLN A 163 18.30 -11.58 -27.86
C GLN A 163 19.46 -10.56 -27.86
N ASP A 164 19.63 -9.81 -28.94
CA ASP A 164 20.69 -8.80 -29.04
C ASP A 164 20.42 -7.62 -28.07
N GLU A 165 19.17 -7.17 -28.01
CA GLU A 165 18.78 -6.10 -27.06
C GLU A 165 18.85 -6.57 -25.60
N LEU A 166 18.52 -7.84 -25.30
CA LEU A 166 18.67 -8.42 -23.97
C LEU A 166 20.14 -8.39 -23.50
N VAL A 167 21.04 -8.91 -24.34
CA VAL A 167 22.48 -8.93 -24.05
C VAL A 167 23.04 -7.50 -23.91
N LYS A 168 22.65 -6.61 -24.81
CA LYS A 168 23.06 -5.19 -24.78
C LYS A 168 22.56 -4.51 -23.50
N PHE A 169 21.31 -4.72 -23.08
CA PHE A 169 20.73 -4.16 -21.87
C PHE A 169 21.52 -4.62 -20.63
N TYR A 170 21.78 -5.94 -20.51
CA TYR A 170 22.62 -6.49 -19.46
C TYR A 170 24.03 -5.88 -19.46
N GLN A 171 24.68 -5.84 -20.64
CA GLN A 171 26.02 -5.27 -20.76
C GLN A 171 26.08 -3.79 -20.39
N THR A 172 25.05 -3.05 -20.71
CA THR A 172 24.97 -1.61 -20.44
C THR A 172 24.74 -1.32 -18.96
N TYR A 173 23.75 -1.99 -18.35
CA TYR A 173 23.21 -1.54 -17.07
C TYR A 173 23.61 -2.41 -15.87
N TYR A 174 23.91 -3.70 -16.06
CA TYR A 174 24.26 -4.58 -14.94
C TYR A 174 25.74 -4.40 -14.60
N SER A 175 26.02 -3.38 -13.81
CA SER A 175 27.35 -2.96 -13.40
C SER A 175 27.46 -2.82 -11.90
N GLY A 176 28.53 -3.37 -11.31
CA GLY A 176 28.73 -3.37 -9.87
C GLY A 176 28.69 -1.97 -9.22
N ASN A 177 29.09 -0.91 -9.93
CA ASN A 177 29.01 0.44 -9.37
C ASN A 177 27.58 0.99 -9.23
N LEU A 178 26.59 0.41 -9.91
CA LEU A 178 25.18 0.77 -9.76
C LEU A 178 24.47 -0.09 -8.72
N MET A 179 25.04 -1.24 -8.33
CA MET A 179 24.38 -2.22 -7.47
C MET A 179 24.62 -1.94 -5.99
N ASN A 180 23.58 -2.09 -5.20
CA ASN A 180 23.61 -2.14 -3.74
C ASN A 180 23.23 -3.54 -3.27
N GLY A 181 24.04 -4.10 -2.36
CA GLY A 181 23.80 -5.41 -1.77
C GLY A 181 23.48 -5.30 -0.28
N VAL A 182 22.72 -6.26 0.23
CA VAL A 182 22.45 -6.41 1.65
C VAL A 182 22.63 -7.89 2.02
N ILE A 183 23.33 -8.17 3.13
CA ILE A 183 23.40 -9.51 3.71
C ILE A 183 23.04 -9.42 5.19
N TYR A 184 21.98 -10.14 5.59
CA TYR A 184 21.52 -10.29 6.96
C TYR A 184 21.69 -11.75 7.39
N SER A 185 22.36 -12.01 8.52
CA SER A 185 22.64 -13.37 8.98
C SER A 185 23.00 -13.40 10.47
N ASN A 186 23.05 -14.61 11.05
CA ASN A 186 23.59 -14.84 12.38
C ASN A 186 25.13 -14.92 12.43
N LYS A 187 25.81 -14.80 11.29
CA LYS A 187 27.28 -14.76 11.21
C LYS A 187 27.84 -13.44 11.72
N SER A 188 29.10 -13.46 12.13
CA SER A 188 29.83 -12.23 12.50
C SER A 188 30.02 -11.28 11.31
N LEU A 189 30.22 -9.98 11.60
CA LEU A 189 30.49 -9.00 10.55
C LEU A 189 31.73 -9.33 9.73
N ASP A 190 32.78 -9.90 10.34
CA ASP A 190 34.00 -10.31 9.63
C ASP A 190 33.73 -11.45 8.64
N GLU A 191 32.91 -12.43 9.02
CA GLU A 191 32.50 -13.52 8.13
C GLU A 191 31.63 -12.99 6.97
N LEU A 192 30.71 -12.06 7.27
CA LEU A 192 29.86 -11.43 6.24
C LEU A 192 30.68 -10.54 5.29
N ALA A 193 31.66 -9.80 5.81
CA ALA A 193 32.55 -9.00 4.99
C ALA A 193 33.40 -9.87 4.05
N LYS A 194 33.92 -10.99 4.57
CA LYS A 194 34.63 -11.98 3.74
C LYS A 194 33.71 -12.58 2.68
N LEU A 195 32.50 -12.99 3.05
CA LEU A 195 31.51 -13.52 2.09
C LEU A 195 31.21 -12.52 0.98
N ALA A 196 30.93 -11.26 1.32
CA ALA A 196 30.65 -10.22 0.34
C ALA A 196 31.86 -9.97 -0.59
N ALA A 197 33.08 -9.95 -0.03
CA ALA A 197 34.31 -9.79 -0.81
C ALA A 197 34.57 -10.97 -1.76
N ASP A 198 34.36 -12.19 -1.29
CA ASP A 198 34.63 -13.41 -2.09
C ASP A 198 33.59 -13.60 -3.21
N THR A 199 32.39 -13.03 -3.09
CA THR A 199 31.28 -13.26 -4.01
C THR A 199 30.95 -12.02 -4.86
N PHE A 200 30.48 -10.94 -4.26
CA PHE A 200 30.01 -9.75 -4.99
C PHE A 200 31.12 -8.98 -5.70
N SER A 201 32.39 -9.13 -5.28
CA SER A 201 33.52 -8.54 -6.01
C SER A 201 33.69 -9.05 -7.45
N ARG A 202 33.08 -10.20 -7.77
CA ARG A 202 33.08 -10.78 -9.12
C ARG A 202 32.16 -10.03 -10.09
N ILE A 203 31.20 -9.29 -9.57
CA ILE A 203 30.28 -8.49 -10.42
C ILE A 203 31.10 -7.37 -11.08
N PRO A 204 31.17 -7.33 -12.42
CA PRO A 204 32.02 -6.38 -13.12
C PRO A 204 31.61 -4.93 -12.86
N ASN A 205 32.59 -4.10 -12.51
CA ASN A 205 32.41 -2.65 -12.50
C ASN A 205 32.72 -2.10 -13.91
N LYS A 206 31.68 -1.67 -14.61
CA LYS A 206 31.78 -1.12 -15.97
C LYS A 206 31.79 0.42 -15.97
N ASN A 207 31.79 1.07 -14.79
CA ASN A 207 31.68 2.53 -14.61
C ASN A 207 30.43 3.11 -15.32
N THR A 208 29.35 2.36 -15.31
CA THR A 208 28.09 2.77 -15.94
C THR A 208 27.51 3.99 -15.22
N GLN A 209 27.10 5.00 -15.99
CA GLN A 209 26.38 6.14 -15.44
C GLN A 209 24.98 5.72 -15.02
N ALA A 210 24.53 6.21 -13.87
CA ALA A 210 23.14 6.00 -13.46
C ALA A 210 22.19 6.61 -14.50
N PRO A 211 21.14 5.92 -14.91
CA PRO A 211 20.19 6.44 -15.88
C PRO A 211 19.54 7.75 -15.42
N VAL A 212 19.28 8.65 -16.35
CA VAL A 212 18.65 9.95 -16.10
C VAL A 212 17.48 10.13 -17.07
N THR A 213 16.33 10.54 -16.54
CA THR A 213 15.17 10.93 -17.35
C THR A 213 15.15 12.45 -17.46
N THR A 214 15.15 12.98 -18.68
CA THR A 214 15.19 14.44 -18.93
C THR A 214 13.87 15.00 -19.43
N VAL A 215 12.95 14.14 -19.86
CA VAL A 215 11.64 14.51 -20.38
C VAL A 215 10.62 14.53 -19.24
N PRO A 216 9.76 15.55 -19.11
CA PRO A 216 8.74 15.56 -18.06
C PRO A 216 7.64 14.54 -18.35
N ALA A 217 7.20 13.81 -17.29
CA ALA A 217 6.10 12.85 -17.38
C ALA A 217 4.76 13.53 -17.63
N MET A 218 4.60 14.76 -17.15
CA MET A 218 3.38 15.56 -17.30
C MET A 218 3.75 16.97 -17.75
N THR A 219 3.23 17.36 -18.92
CA THR A 219 3.27 18.74 -19.43
C THR A 219 1.90 19.39 -19.20
N GLU A 220 1.71 20.61 -19.66
CA GLU A 220 0.41 21.29 -19.62
C GLU A 220 -0.69 20.54 -20.40
N LYS A 221 -0.32 19.60 -21.27
CA LYS A 221 -1.30 18.78 -22.03
C LYS A 221 -1.89 17.66 -21.19
N GLU A 222 -1.10 17.10 -20.31
CA GLU A 222 -1.46 15.97 -19.44
C GLU A 222 -2.06 16.41 -18.10
N LYS A 223 -2.14 17.72 -17.85
CA LYS A 223 -2.77 18.36 -16.68
C LYS A 223 -4.11 19.00 -17.02
N GLY A 224 -4.88 19.37 -16.00
CA GLY A 224 -6.22 19.95 -16.17
C GLY A 224 -7.14 19.01 -16.94
N ILE A 225 -7.12 17.72 -16.62
CA ILE A 225 -7.89 16.68 -17.30
C ILE A 225 -8.72 15.84 -16.33
N MET A 226 -9.81 15.31 -16.85
CA MET A 226 -10.63 14.30 -16.18
C MET A 226 -10.50 12.98 -16.95
N ILE A 227 -10.22 11.91 -16.24
CA ILE A 227 -10.02 10.58 -16.80
C ILE A 227 -11.11 9.67 -16.24
N HIS A 228 -11.95 9.16 -17.12
CA HIS A 228 -13.02 8.22 -16.83
C HIS A 228 -12.50 6.81 -17.07
N LEU A 229 -12.55 5.94 -16.06
CA LEU A 229 -12.05 4.57 -16.14
C LEU A 229 -13.13 3.58 -15.69
N VAL A 230 -13.41 2.59 -16.54
CA VAL A 230 -14.30 1.49 -16.18
C VAL A 230 -13.48 0.37 -15.51
N PRO A 231 -13.72 0.09 -14.23
CA PRO A 231 -12.99 -0.96 -13.50
C PRO A 231 -13.49 -2.36 -13.85
N ALA A 232 -12.71 -3.38 -13.48
CA ALA A 232 -13.12 -4.79 -13.59
C ALA A 232 -14.01 -5.23 -12.41
N GLN A 233 -13.77 -4.65 -11.24
CA GLN A 233 -14.57 -4.91 -10.04
C GLN A 233 -15.48 -3.72 -9.73
N PRO A 234 -16.68 -3.95 -9.14
CA PRO A 234 -17.53 -2.84 -8.71
C PRO A 234 -16.79 -1.97 -7.69
N GLN A 235 -16.53 -0.73 -8.06
CA GLN A 235 -15.96 0.29 -7.18
C GLN A 235 -16.39 1.68 -7.65
N LYS A 236 -16.37 2.65 -6.74
CA LYS A 236 -16.67 4.05 -7.00
C LYS A 236 -15.58 4.89 -6.36
N THR A 237 -14.63 5.32 -7.17
CA THR A 237 -13.45 6.03 -6.69
C THR A 237 -13.29 7.35 -7.41
N LEU A 238 -13.03 8.40 -6.65
CA LEU A 238 -12.48 9.66 -7.15
C LEU A 238 -11.03 9.73 -6.72
N GLN A 239 -10.12 9.92 -7.68
CA GLN A 239 -8.72 10.13 -7.38
C GLN A 239 -8.25 11.42 -8.02
N ILE A 240 -7.55 12.29 -7.26
CA ILE A 240 -6.96 13.52 -7.78
C ILE A 240 -5.45 13.38 -7.67
N GLU A 241 -4.80 13.27 -8.82
CA GLU A 241 -3.35 13.10 -8.96
C GLU A 241 -2.71 14.41 -9.40
N PHE A 242 -1.60 14.77 -8.77
CA PHE A 242 -0.75 15.91 -9.14
C PHE A 242 0.68 15.40 -9.39
N GLY A 243 1.26 15.80 -10.52
CA GLY A 243 2.71 15.62 -10.71
C GLY A 243 3.47 16.61 -9.82
N ILE A 244 4.45 16.11 -9.10
CA ILE A 244 5.30 16.89 -8.19
C ILE A 244 6.77 16.62 -8.47
N ASP A 245 7.65 17.53 -8.06
CA ASP A 245 9.07 17.21 -7.96
C ASP A 245 9.26 16.17 -6.87
N ASN A 246 10.19 15.26 -7.07
CA ASN A 246 10.42 14.24 -6.07
C ASN A 246 11.04 14.86 -4.80
N ASN A 247 10.68 14.32 -3.65
CA ASN A 247 11.03 14.85 -2.34
C ASN A 247 12.11 14.03 -1.61
N LEU A 248 12.83 13.17 -2.32
CA LEU A 248 13.82 12.28 -1.71
C LEU A 248 14.97 13.02 -1.02
N ALA A 249 15.38 14.18 -1.55
CA ALA A 249 16.41 15.00 -0.91
C ALA A 249 15.91 15.64 0.40
N ASP A 250 14.62 15.93 0.47
CA ASP A 250 13.97 16.64 1.57
C ASP A 250 13.21 15.69 2.52
N PHE A 251 13.60 14.42 2.54
CA PHE A 251 12.90 13.37 3.32
C PHE A 251 12.74 13.69 4.81
N ARG A 252 13.54 14.62 5.38
CA ARG A 252 13.47 15.04 6.79
C ARG A 252 12.39 16.10 7.04
N SER A 253 11.95 16.81 6.00
CA SER A 253 10.93 17.85 6.13
C SER A 253 9.51 17.31 6.13
N LYS A 254 9.29 16.12 5.59
CA LYS A 254 7.97 15.46 5.52
C LYS A 254 6.85 16.37 5.00
N SER A 255 7.15 17.25 4.04
CA SER A 255 6.20 18.26 3.56
C SER A 255 4.96 17.64 2.91
N ASP A 256 5.13 16.56 2.14
CA ASP A 256 4.01 15.89 1.48
C ASP A 256 3.21 15.04 2.48
N GLU A 257 3.88 14.35 3.42
CA GLU A 257 3.24 13.61 4.51
C GLU A 257 2.45 14.56 5.42
N TYR A 258 2.95 15.78 5.64
CA TYR A 258 2.25 16.81 6.39
C TYR A 258 0.91 17.18 5.74
N ILE A 259 0.90 17.41 4.44
CA ILE A 259 -0.33 17.73 3.68
C ILE A 259 -1.27 16.52 3.69
N GLY A 260 -0.73 15.32 3.43
CA GLY A 260 -1.48 14.07 3.47
C GLY A 260 -2.14 13.81 4.83
N TYR A 261 -1.42 14.08 5.92
CA TYR A 261 -1.93 13.98 7.28
C TYR A 261 -3.15 14.88 7.53
N LEU A 262 -3.09 16.14 7.08
CA LEU A 262 -4.20 17.07 7.26
C LEU A 262 -5.42 16.71 6.39
N ILE A 263 -5.20 16.30 5.14
CA ILE A 263 -6.29 15.91 4.22
C ILE A 263 -7.00 14.64 4.70
N SER A 264 -6.23 13.68 5.20
CA SER A 264 -6.76 12.37 5.64
C SER A 264 -7.35 12.40 7.05
N ASN A 265 -7.19 13.51 7.78
CA ASN A 265 -7.60 13.61 9.17
C ASN A 265 -9.12 13.56 9.34
N ARG A 266 -9.59 12.80 10.35
CA ARG A 266 -11.01 12.54 10.60
C ARG A 266 -11.53 13.21 11.86
N SER A 267 -10.90 14.29 12.32
CA SER A 267 -11.48 15.11 13.40
C SER A 267 -12.76 15.78 12.94
N THR A 268 -13.66 16.02 13.86
CA THR A 268 -14.94 16.70 13.59
C THR A 268 -14.75 18.01 12.82
N GLY A 269 -15.50 18.20 11.75
CA GLY A 269 -15.49 19.37 10.87
C GLY A 269 -14.36 19.38 9.82
N THR A 270 -13.46 18.38 9.78
CA THR A 270 -12.48 18.22 8.69
C THR A 270 -13.14 17.70 7.42
N LEU A 271 -12.40 17.70 6.32
CA LEU A 271 -12.88 17.23 5.02
C LEU A 271 -13.43 15.80 5.08
N ALA A 272 -12.70 14.88 5.72
CA ALA A 272 -13.10 13.48 5.80
C ALA A 272 -14.43 13.30 6.53
N THR A 273 -14.56 13.92 7.70
CA THR A 273 -15.79 13.85 8.52
C THR A 273 -16.97 14.53 7.79
N TRP A 274 -16.73 15.69 7.18
CA TRP A 274 -17.76 16.39 6.43
C TRP A 274 -18.26 15.56 5.24
N LEU A 275 -17.37 14.94 4.47
CA LEU A 275 -17.79 14.07 3.35
C LEU A 275 -18.61 12.88 3.82
N GLN A 276 -18.26 12.28 4.97
CA GLN A 276 -19.00 11.19 5.58
C GLN A 276 -20.38 11.65 6.07
N GLU A 277 -20.47 12.76 6.80
CA GLU A 277 -21.73 13.34 7.31
C GLU A 277 -22.68 13.72 6.17
N GLN A 278 -22.13 14.19 5.03
CA GLN A 278 -22.92 14.46 3.84
C GLN A 278 -23.34 13.17 3.09
N GLY A 279 -22.83 12.01 3.49
CA GLY A 279 -23.03 10.73 2.82
C GLY A 279 -22.43 10.67 1.41
N LEU A 280 -21.34 11.41 1.18
CA LEU A 280 -20.67 11.51 -0.13
C LEU A 280 -19.49 10.53 -0.26
N ALA A 281 -18.82 10.22 0.83
CA ALA A 281 -17.67 9.31 0.82
C ALA A 281 -17.66 8.41 2.05
N GLU A 282 -17.08 7.23 1.89
CA GLU A 282 -16.79 6.28 2.97
C GLU A 282 -15.40 6.54 3.55
N ASN A 283 -14.45 6.93 2.69
CA ASN A 283 -13.08 7.16 3.06
C ASN A 283 -12.43 8.23 2.18
N ILE A 284 -11.47 8.95 2.76
CA ILE A 284 -10.51 9.79 2.04
C ILE A 284 -9.12 9.57 2.61
N SER A 285 -8.12 9.55 1.74
CA SER A 285 -6.70 9.53 2.10
C SER A 285 -5.89 10.34 1.10
N ALA A 286 -4.72 10.80 1.52
CA ALA A 286 -3.79 11.48 0.64
C ALA A 286 -2.36 11.05 0.97
N SER A 287 -1.56 10.85 -0.08
CA SER A 287 -0.16 10.43 0.04
C SER A 287 0.65 10.88 -1.15
N SER A 288 1.96 10.93 -1.00
CA SER A 288 2.90 11.10 -2.10
C SER A 288 3.57 9.79 -2.47
N GLU A 289 3.90 9.65 -3.75
CA GLU A 289 4.80 8.65 -4.29
C GLU A 289 6.00 9.37 -4.90
N SER A 290 7.19 9.06 -4.41
CA SER A 290 8.41 9.79 -4.80
C SER A 290 8.86 9.52 -6.24
N TYR A 291 8.37 8.44 -6.86
CA TYR A 291 8.82 8.00 -8.19
C TYR A 291 7.69 7.84 -9.21
N ILE A 292 7.56 8.80 -10.13
CA ILE A 292 7.18 8.52 -11.52
C ILE A 292 8.46 8.17 -12.29
N ASP A 293 9.49 8.96 -12.05
CA ASP A 293 10.88 8.77 -12.48
C ASP A 293 11.83 9.28 -11.39
N ARG A 294 13.12 9.46 -11.69
CA ARG A 294 14.13 9.90 -10.72
C ARG A 294 14.04 11.38 -10.34
N ASN A 295 13.23 12.16 -11.04
CA ASN A 295 13.07 13.61 -10.81
C ASN A 295 11.68 13.98 -10.37
N GLN A 296 10.68 13.16 -10.71
CA GLN A 296 9.26 13.45 -10.53
C GLN A 296 8.57 12.37 -9.72
N GLY A 297 7.69 12.81 -8.86
CA GLY A 297 6.76 11.99 -8.10
C GLY A 297 5.32 12.40 -8.35
N SER A 298 4.41 11.84 -7.58
CA SER A 298 3.01 12.23 -7.57
C SER A 298 2.51 12.45 -6.15
N PHE A 299 1.60 13.41 -6.00
CA PHE A 299 0.77 13.55 -4.82
C PHE A 299 -0.67 13.19 -5.20
N THR A 300 -1.28 12.29 -4.45
CA THR A 300 -2.59 11.74 -4.80
C THR A 300 -3.56 11.83 -3.63
N ILE A 301 -4.76 12.32 -3.89
CA ILE A 301 -5.90 12.31 -2.99
C ILE A 301 -6.86 11.23 -3.49
N TYR A 302 -7.23 10.30 -2.63
CA TYR A 302 -8.04 9.13 -2.91
C TYR A 302 -9.33 9.16 -2.13
N VAL A 303 -10.48 9.02 -2.79
CA VAL A 303 -11.81 9.06 -2.17
C VAL A 303 -12.62 7.84 -2.59
N SER A 304 -13.03 7.02 -1.63
CA SER A 304 -14.04 5.99 -1.84
C SER A 304 -15.41 6.63 -1.79
N LEU A 305 -16.10 6.70 -2.92
CA LEU A 305 -17.39 7.38 -3.05
C LEU A 305 -18.54 6.45 -2.69
N THR A 306 -19.62 7.03 -2.15
CA THR A 306 -20.94 6.41 -2.14
C THR A 306 -21.64 6.60 -3.49
N ASP A 307 -22.82 6.00 -3.71
CA ASP A 307 -23.65 6.29 -4.89
C ASP A 307 -23.99 7.77 -4.99
N LYS A 308 -24.32 8.40 -3.85
CA LYS A 308 -24.58 9.84 -3.78
C LYS A 308 -23.34 10.65 -4.11
N GLY A 309 -22.17 10.24 -3.57
CA GLY A 309 -20.91 10.91 -3.85
C GLY A 309 -20.51 10.83 -5.31
N LEU A 310 -20.74 9.69 -5.98
CA LEU A 310 -20.52 9.56 -7.41
C LEU A 310 -21.45 10.48 -8.21
N ALA A 311 -22.73 10.56 -7.84
CA ALA A 311 -23.70 11.46 -8.48
C ALA A 311 -23.38 12.94 -8.24
N GLU A 312 -22.87 13.28 -7.06
CA GLU A 312 -22.49 14.65 -6.64
C GLU A 312 -20.97 14.87 -6.65
N LYS A 313 -20.20 14.18 -7.52
CA LYS A 313 -18.73 14.23 -7.53
C LYS A 313 -18.15 15.64 -7.64
N ASP A 314 -18.84 16.56 -8.32
CA ASP A 314 -18.41 17.96 -8.42
C ASP A 314 -18.39 18.65 -7.04
N LYS A 315 -19.32 18.30 -6.14
CA LYS A 315 -19.35 18.79 -4.77
C LYS A 315 -18.18 18.21 -3.95
N VAL A 316 -17.84 16.93 -4.17
CA VAL A 316 -16.65 16.29 -3.54
C VAL A 316 -15.37 16.97 -4.02
N ILE A 317 -15.21 17.20 -5.32
CA ILE A 317 -14.05 17.89 -5.90
C ILE A 317 -13.95 19.32 -5.32
N SER A 318 -15.05 20.05 -5.27
CA SER A 318 -15.11 21.39 -4.70
C SER A 318 -14.69 21.41 -3.24
N ALA A 319 -15.16 20.45 -2.43
CA ALA A 319 -14.79 20.33 -1.02
C ALA A 319 -13.28 20.07 -0.85
N ILE A 320 -12.69 19.22 -1.67
CA ILE A 320 -11.24 18.91 -1.64
C ILE A 320 -10.43 20.18 -1.91
N PHE A 321 -10.72 20.91 -2.99
CA PHE A 321 -9.97 22.14 -3.30
C PHE A 321 -10.20 23.25 -2.27
N SER A 322 -11.41 23.36 -1.71
CA SER A 322 -11.70 24.28 -0.61
C SER A 322 -10.87 23.96 0.64
N TYR A 323 -10.68 22.67 0.92
CA TYR A 323 -9.88 22.24 2.07
C TYR A 323 -8.38 22.47 1.86
N ILE A 324 -7.87 22.21 0.64
CA ILE A 324 -6.48 22.55 0.28
C ILE A 324 -6.25 24.06 0.49
N GLN A 325 -7.17 24.91 0.05
CA GLN A 325 -7.07 26.34 0.26
C GLN A 325 -7.15 26.72 1.75
N LEU A 326 -7.98 26.06 2.54
CA LEU A 326 -8.03 26.26 3.99
C LEU A 326 -6.70 25.92 4.66
N ILE A 327 -6.09 24.78 4.29
CA ILE A 327 -4.77 24.37 4.79
C ILE A 327 -3.72 25.41 4.39
N GLN A 328 -3.70 25.86 3.14
CA GLN A 328 -2.76 26.86 2.65
C GLN A 328 -2.85 28.17 3.45
N ASN A 329 -4.06 28.61 3.76
CA ASN A 329 -4.30 29.88 4.43
C ASN A 329 -4.07 29.84 5.96
N LYS A 330 -4.33 28.69 6.61
CA LYS A 330 -4.39 28.60 8.08
C LYS A 330 -3.77 27.32 8.65
N GLY A 331 -3.45 26.33 7.82
CA GLY A 331 -3.09 24.99 8.26
C GLY A 331 -1.60 24.76 8.47
N VAL A 332 -0.73 25.66 8.01
CA VAL A 332 0.72 25.47 8.13
C VAL A 332 1.17 25.92 9.51
N SER A 333 1.38 24.95 10.40
CA SER A 333 1.72 25.15 11.81
C SER A 333 2.67 24.08 12.33
N GLU A 334 3.69 24.47 13.08
CA GLU A 334 4.68 23.57 13.67
C GLU A 334 4.05 22.52 14.59
N ARG A 335 2.87 22.79 15.17
CA ARG A 335 2.18 21.83 16.05
C ARG A 335 1.86 20.50 15.35
N TYR A 336 1.41 20.53 14.10
CA TYR A 336 1.12 19.31 13.33
C TYR A 336 2.40 18.60 12.94
N PHE A 337 3.45 19.35 12.58
CA PHE A 337 4.76 18.75 12.30
C PHE A 337 5.32 18.00 13.52
N LYS A 338 5.22 18.58 14.72
CA LYS A 338 5.65 17.91 15.96
C LYS A 338 4.83 16.66 16.25
N GLU A 339 3.55 16.68 15.97
CA GLU A 339 2.67 15.51 16.12
C GLU A 339 3.10 14.39 15.17
N ILE A 340 3.32 14.71 13.90
CA ILE A 340 3.80 13.75 12.88
C ILE A 340 5.19 13.21 13.28
N ALA A 341 6.10 14.08 13.71
CA ALA A 341 7.45 13.68 14.13
C ALA A 341 7.41 12.69 15.31
N ASN A 342 6.54 12.91 16.30
CA ASN A 342 6.37 12.01 17.43
C ASN A 342 5.80 10.64 16.97
N VAL A 343 4.78 10.64 16.12
CA VAL A 343 4.20 9.40 15.57
C VAL A 343 5.25 8.58 14.80
N LEU A 344 6.06 9.24 13.97
CA LEU A 344 7.11 8.59 13.20
C LEU A 344 8.21 8.01 14.10
N ASP A 345 8.64 8.76 15.12
CA ASP A 345 9.64 8.28 16.10
C ASP A 345 9.12 7.06 16.89
N LEU A 346 7.86 7.08 17.33
CA LEU A 346 7.22 5.94 17.98
C LEU A 346 7.14 4.72 17.05
N SER A 347 6.81 4.96 15.79
CA SER A 347 6.75 3.89 14.78
C SER A 347 8.12 3.27 14.52
N PHE A 348 9.18 4.07 14.52
CA PHE A 348 10.55 3.57 14.38
C PHE A 348 11.00 2.74 15.59
N ARG A 349 10.73 3.22 16.80
CA ARG A 349 11.19 2.55 18.04
C ARG A 349 10.39 1.30 18.38
N TYR A 350 9.10 1.29 18.13
CA TYR A 350 8.17 0.26 18.57
C TYR A 350 7.37 -0.39 17.44
N GLY A 351 7.75 -0.13 16.19
CA GLY A 351 7.16 -0.81 15.03
C GLY A 351 7.53 -2.29 15.01
N SER A 352 6.57 -3.12 14.63
CA SER A 352 6.84 -4.55 14.42
C SER A 352 7.61 -4.74 13.11
N ILE A 353 8.78 -5.36 13.18
CA ILE A 353 9.60 -5.67 12.00
C ILE A 353 9.61 -7.18 11.80
N VAL A 354 9.05 -7.63 10.68
CA VAL A 354 9.18 -9.01 10.21
C VAL A 354 10.41 -9.07 9.31
N ARG A 355 11.43 -9.81 9.73
CA ARG A 355 12.68 -9.97 8.98
C ARG A 355 12.53 -11.13 8.00
N ASP A 356 11.99 -10.83 6.85
CA ASP A 356 11.73 -11.75 5.73
C ASP A 356 12.31 -11.20 4.42
N MET A 357 11.91 -11.78 3.30
CA MET A 357 12.34 -11.34 1.97
C MET A 357 11.89 -9.92 1.63
N ASN A 358 10.71 -9.49 2.09
CA ASN A 358 10.23 -8.12 1.83
C ASN A 358 11.11 -7.10 2.58
N TYR A 359 11.44 -7.40 3.85
CA TYR A 359 12.35 -6.55 4.64
C TYR A 359 13.70 -6.34 3.96
N ILE A 360 14.29 -7.40 3.40
CA ILE A 360 15.61 -7.28 2.77
C ILE A 360 15.53 -6.58 1.41
N GLU A 361 14.43 -6.76 0.68
CA GLU A 361 14.12 -6.02 -0.53
C GLU A 361 13.99 -4.53 -0.24
N ASP A 362 13.17 -4.16 0.75
CA ASP A 362 12.95 -2.76 1.17
C ASP A 362 14.27 -2.08 1.55
N ILE A 363 15.12 -2.72 2.33
CA ILE A 363 16.43 -2.15 2.68
C ILE A 363 17.29 -1.93 1.42
N SER A 364 17.29 -2.86 0.48
CA SER A 364 18.06 -2.71 -0.75
C SER A 364 17.57 -1.56 -1.63
N ASP A 365 16.25 -1.31 -1.63
CA ASP A 365 15.62 -0.17 -2.30
C ASP A 365 15.93 1.16 -1.57
N MET A 366 15.85 1.17 -0.23
CA MET A 366 16.22 2.33 0.59
C MET A 366 17.68 2.77 0.33
N MET A 367 18.59 1.82 0.07
CA MET A 367 19.98 2.12 -0.30
C MET A 367 20.11 2.83 -1.65
N LEU A 368 19.14 2.68 -2.55
CA LEU A 368 19.11 3.41 -3.83
C LEU A 368 18.57 4.84 -3.66
N ARG A 369 17.77 5.10 -2.63
CA ARG A 369 17.01 6.34 -2.47
C ARG A 369 17.62 7.31 -1.46
N TYR A 370 18.19 6.79 -0.37
CA TYR A 370 18.58 7.60 0.78
C TYR A 370 20.08 7.51 1.11
N PRO A 371 20.64 8.51 1.82
CA PRO A 371 22.01 8.44 2.31
C PRO A 371 22.22 7.21 3.22
N ILE A 372 23.36 6.55 3.12
CA ILE A 372 23.69 5.29 3.84
C ILE A 372 23.38 5.39 5.35
N LYS A 373 23.69 6.52 5.99
CA LYS A 373 23.43 6.75 7.43
C LYS A 373 21.96 6.80 7.78
N ASN A 374 21.05 6.94 6.83
CA ASN A 374 19.62 7.07 7.04
C ASN A 374 18.80 5.92 6.45
N ILE A 375 19.42 4.87 5.93
CA ILE A 375 18.71 3.75 5.28
C ILE A 375 17.60 3.16 6.18
N LEU A 376 17.85 3.02 7.48
CA LEU A 376 16.87 2.41 8.40
C LEU A 376 15.83 3.40 8.94
N ASN A 377 16.07 4.70 8.88
CA ASN A 377 15.20 5.69 9.53
C ASN A 377 14.70 6.81 8.61
N ALA A 378 15.02 6.79 7.31
CA ALA A 378 14.63 7.87 6.41
C ALA A 378 13.12 8.10 6.36
N ASP A 379 12.33 7.03 6.40
CA ASP A 379 10.87 7.14 6.38
C ASP A 379 10.28 7.62 7.72
N PHE A 380 11.06 7.53 8.81
CA PHE A 380 10.61 7.81 10.18
C PHE A 380 11.16 9.10 10.78
N ILE A 381 12.12 9.76 10.13
CA ILE A 381 12.73 10.97 10.66
C ILE A 381 12.00 12.22 10.14
N ALA A 382 11.56 13.07 11.07
CA ALA A 382 10.95 14.37 10.78
C ALA A 382 11.51 15.39 11.77
N ASP A 383 12.55 16.12 11.38
CA ASP A 383 13.28 17.04 12.25
C ASP A 383 13.69 18.35 11.54
N ASP A 384 13.17 18.59 10.34
CA ASP A 384 13.42 19.78 9.55
C ASP A 384 12.11 20.43 9.10
N TYR A 385 11.48 21.20 10.00
CA TYR A 385 10.23 21.88 9.68
C TYR A 385 10.42 22.99 8.64
N GLN A 386 9.85 22.80 7.46
CA GLN A 386 9.99 23.67 6.29
C GLN A 386 8.63 24.25 5.85
N PRO A 387 8.09 25.28 6.53
CA PRO A 387 6.77 25.83 6.20
C PRO A 387 6.69 26.37 4.77
N SER A 388 7.80 26.91 4.23
CA SER A 388 7.84 27.39 2.85
C SER A 388 7.71 26.26 1.81
N ALA A 389 8.29 25.08 2.07
CA ALA A 389 8.14 23.92 1.21
C ALA A 389 6.70 23.40 1.22
N ILE A 390 6.08 23.33 2.40
CA ILE A 390 4.66 22.96 2.54
C ILE A 390 3.75 23.93 1.77
N LEU A 391 3.96 25.25 1.93
CA LEU A 391 3.18 26.28 1.22
C LEU A 391 3.39 26.20 -0.31
N SER A 392 4.61 25.98 -0.76
CA SER A 392 4.93 25.82 -2.17
C SER A 392 4.21 24.61 -2.76
N ARG A 393 4.23 23.48 -2.04
CA ARG A 393 3.53 22.26 -2.45
C ARG A 393 2.00 22.49 -2.52
N LEU A 394 1.40 23.06 -1.49
CA LEU A 394 -0.03 23.41 -1.47
C LEU A 394 -0.41 24.34 -2.64
N GLY A 395 0.45 25.30 -2.97
CA GLY A 395 0.25 26.20 -4.10
C GLY A 395 0.24 25.51 -5.47
N SER A 396 0.85 24.32 -5.58
CA SER A 396 0.83 23.52 -6.82
C SER A 396 -0.39 22.59 -6.94
N LEU A 397 -1.13 22.35 -5.85
CA LEU A 397 -2.30 21.46 -5.82
C LEU A 397 -3.56 22.21 -6.28
N THR A 398 -3.61 22.59 -7.54
CA THR A 398 -4.73 23.34 -8.15
C THR A 398 -5.50 22.52 -9.18
N PRO A 399 -6.75 22.86 -9.49
CA PRO A 399 -7.53 22.15 -10.50
C PRO A 399 -6.85 22.10 -11.88
N GLU A 400 -6.11 23.16 -12.25
CA GLU A 400 -5.40 23.26 -13.53
C GLU A 400 -4.21 22.29 -13.60
N ASN A 401 -3.61 21.96 -12.45
CA ASN A 401 -2.52 20.99 -12.35
C ASN A 401 -3.00 19.56 -12.11
N ALA A 402 -4.29 19.38 -11.86
CA ALA A 402 -4.86 18.10 -11.47
C ALA A 402 -5.10 17.16 -12.67
N ARG A 403 -4.98 15.89 -12.39
CA ARG A 403 -5.50 14.77 -13.19
C ARG A 403 -6.57 14.11 -12.33
N ILE A 404 -7.84 14.32 -12.68
CA ILE A 404 -8.98 13.86 -11.90
C ILE A 404 -9.50 12.56 -12.51
N TRP A 405 -9.40 11.47 -11.76
CA TRP A 405 -9.86 10.15 -12.15
C TRP A 405 -11.23 9.89 -11.54
N VAL A 406 -12.19 9.52 -12.37
CA VAL A 406 -13.49 9.00 -11.96
C VAL A 406 -13.53 7.52 -12.37
N ILE A 407 -13.59 6.64 -11.40
CA ILE A 407 -13.50 5.19 -11.61
C ILE A 407 -14.81 4.58 -11.13
N SER A 408 -15.66 4.17 -12.05
CA SER A 408 -16.92 3.51 -11.75
C SER A 408 -17.42 2.65 -12.92
N PRO A 409 -18.32 1.68 -12.69
CA PRO A 409 -18.76 0.74 -13.73
C PRO A 409 -19.43 1.39 -14.94
N ASN A 410 -20.01 2.58 -14.78
CA ASN A 410 -20.83 3.25 -15.80
C ASN A 410 -20.14 4.49 -16.39
N GLU A 411 -18.82 4.60 -16.26
CA GLU A 411 -18.09 5.74 -16.82
C GLU A 411 -18.10 5.73 -18.35
N PRO A 412 -18.15 6.91 -18.98
CA PRO A 412 -18.05 7.02 -20.44
C PRO A 412 -16.70 6.51 -20.92
N SER A 413 -16.68 5.90 -22.10
CA SER A 413 -15.45 5.38 -22.70
C SER A 413 -15.47 5.51 -24.21
N ASN A 414 -14.36 5.93 -24.79
CA ASN A 414 -14.13 6.00 -26.24
C ASN A 414 -12.79 5.37 -26.65
N LYS A 415 -12.05 4.82 -25.68
CA LYS A 415 -10.77 4.13 -25.87
C LYS A 415 -10.74 2.84 -25.06
N GLN A 416 -9.83 1.95 -25.44
CA GLN A 416 -9.45 0.79 -24.64
C GLN A 416 -7.94 0.78 -24.44
N ALA A 417 -7.51 0.61 -23.19
CA ALA A 417 -6.10 0.53 -22.86
C ALA A 417 -5.46 -0.73 -23.45
N TYR A 418 -4.25 -0.58 -23.93
CA TYR A 418 -3.45 -1.68 -24.49
C TYR A 418 -3.36 -2.84 -23.50
N PHE A 419 -3.37 -4.04 -23.99
CA PHE A 419 -3.23 -5.29 -23.27
C PHE A 419 -4.30 -5.57 -22.20
N VAL A 420 -4.60 -4.64 -21.29
CA VAL A 420 -5.58 -4.84 -20.19
C VAL A 420 -7.04 -4.61 -20.63
N HIS A 421 -7.25 -4.06 -21.82
CA HIS A 421 -8.57 -3.77 -22.43
C HIS A 421 -9.50 -2.99 -21.49
N ALA A 422 -8.94 -2.10 -20.66
CA ALA A 422 -9.72 -1.24 -19.79
C ALA A 422 -10.39 -0.13 -20.62
N PRO A 423 -11.73 0.00 -20.62
CA PRO A 423 -12.40 1.10 -21.29
C PRO A 423 -12.14 2.40 -20.53
N TYR A 424 -11.79 3.48 -21.24
CA TYR A 424 -11.56 4.79 -20.64
C TYR A 424 -11.84 5.94 -21.61
N GLN A 425 -11.94 7.15 -21.05
CA GLN A 425 -12.05 8.41 -21.79
C GLN A 425 -11.26 9.50 -21.06
N VAL A 426 -10.75 10.48 -21.82
CA VAL A 426 -10.04 11.64 -21.27
C VAL A 426 -10.70 12.91 -21.79
N ASP A 427 -11.11 13.78 -20.87
CA ASP A 427 -11.70 15.07 -21.16
C ASP A 427 -10.89 16.21 -20.54
N LYS A 428 -10.87 17.39 -21.16
CA LYS A 428 -10.30 18.59 -20.53
C LYS A 428 -11.27 19.15 -19.50
N ILE A 429 -10.75 19.56 -18.36
CA ILE A 429 -11.52 20.33 -17.37
C ILE A 429 -11.87 21.69 -18.00
N THR A 430 -13.15 21.99 -18.07
CA THR A 430 -13.65 23.22 -18.72
C THR A 430 -13.71 24.38 -17.73
N ALA A 431 -13.63 25.61 -18.27
CA ALA A 431 -13.83 26.82 -17.47
C ALA A 431 -15.20 26.82 -16.76
N LYS A 432 -16.23 26.18 -17.35
CA LYS A 432 -17.55 26.04 -16.74
C LYS A 432 -17.48 25.12 -15.50
N GLN A 433 -16.75 24.02 -15.56
CA GLN A 433 -16.56 23.13 -14.38
C GLN A 433 -15.81 23.85 -13.28
N LEU A 434 -14.72 24.57 -13.60
CA LEU A 434 -13.97 25.36 -12.62
C LEU A 434 -14.86 26.40 -11.93
N ALA A 435 -15.67 27.12 -12.68
CA ALA A 435 -16.62 28.09 -12.12
C ALA A 435 -17.68 27.42 -11.23
N SER A 436 -18.21 26.27 -11.66
CA SER A 436 -19.17 25.49 -10.85
C SER A 436 -18.57 25.01 -9.53
N TRP A 437 -17.31 24.53 -9.52
CA TRP A 437 -16.65 24.12 -8.29
C TRP A 437 -16.41 25.30 -7.34
N GLN A 438 -16.08 26.48 -7.86
CA GLN A 438 -15.96 27.71 -7.05
C GLN A 438 -17.29 28.15 -6.44
N GLU A 439 -18.39 28.01 -7.19
CA GLU A 439 -19.73 28.31 -6.69
C GLU A 439 -20.13 27.34 -5.55
N LEU A 440 -19.96 26.04 -5.77
CA LEU A 440 -20.23 25.01 -4.76
C LEU A 440 -19.39 25.19 -3.49
N ALA A 441 -18.19 25.73 -3.60
CA ALA A 441 -17.29 25.98 -2.46
C ALA A 441 -17.88 26.97 -1.44
N SER A 442 -18.75 27.88 -1.87
CA SER A 442 -19.36 28.92 -1.00
C SER A 442 -20.24 28.34 0.13
N ASP A 443 -20.79 27.16 -0.08
CA ASP A 443 -21.69 26.48 0.85
C ASP A 443 -20.97 25.46 1.74
N ILE A 444 -19.65 25.31 1.59
CA ILE A 444 -18.84 24.31 2.29
C ILE A 444 -18.11 24.98 3.47
N SER A 445 -18.42 24.54 4.69
CA SER A 445 -17.75 25.00 5.89
C SER A 445 -16.91 23.89 6.50
N LEU A 446 -15.59 24.07 6.52
CA LEU A 446 -14.61 23.09 7.00
C LEU A 446 -13.71 23.71 8.07
N SER A 447 -13.19 22.87 8.94
CA SER A 447 -12.21 23.24 9.99
C SER A 447 -10.94 22.39 9.89
N LEU A 448 -9.85 22.92 10.45
CA LEU A 448 -8.60 22.17 10.57
C LEU A 448 -8.68 21.18 11.73
N PRO A 449 -7.87 20.08 11.69
CA PRO A 449 -7.89 19.05 12.70
C PRO A 449 -7.56 19.59 14.12
N THR A 450 -8.13 18.94 15.12
CA THR A 450 -7.64 19.02 16.51
C THR A 450 -6.41 18.15 16.68
N LEU A 451 -5.63 18.38 17.74
CA LEU A 451 -4.52 17.48 18.11
C LEU A 451 -5.08 16.13 18.54
N ASN A 452 -4.34 15.07 18.25
CA ASN A 452 -4.73 13.71 18.59
C ASN A 452 -4.49 13.42 20.09
N PRO A 453 -5.53 13.12 20.88
CA PRO A 453 -5.39 12.91 22.32
C PRO A 453 -4.77 11.56 22.70
N TYR A 454 -4.58 10.64 21.75
CA TYR A 454 -4.09 9.27 22.01
C TYR A 454 -2.59 9.10 21.76
N ILE A 455 -1.89 10.11 21.23
CA ILE A 455 -0.44 10.05 21.04
C ILE A 455 0.24 10.08 22.40
N PRO A 456 1.01 9.04 22.79
CA PRO A 456 1.58 8.95 24.12
C PRO A 456 2.77 9.91 24.30
N ASP A 457 2.88 10.46 25.49
CA ASP A 457 4.03 11.21 25.99
C ASP A 457 4.74 10.50 27.16
N ASN A 458 4.11 9.45 27.72
CA ASN A 458 4.66 8.59 28.74
C ASN A 458 4.77 7.14 28.22
N LEU A 459 6.00 6.66 28.11
CA LEU A 459 6.33 5.31 27.63
C LEU A 459 6.88 4.41 28.74
N SER A 460 6.51 4.68 30.00
CA SER A 460 6.94 3.86 31.13
C SER A 460 6.37 2.45 31.00
N LEU A 461 7.23 1.46 31.27
CA LEU A 461 6.83 0.06 31.31
C LEU A 461 5.96 -0.20 32.54
N ILE A 462 5.00 -1.09 32.41
CA ILE A 462 4.21 -1.60 33.53
C ILE A 462 4.93 -2.84 34.09
N ASP A 463 5.22 -2.83 35.39
CA ASP A 463 5.77 -4.00 36.06
C ASP A 463 4.79 -5.17 35.98
N ALA A 464 5.24 -6.27 35.42
CA ALA A 464 4.46 -7.48 35.26
C ALA A 464 5.01 -8.61 36.12
N ASP A 465 4.14 -9.32 36.85
CA ASP A 465 4.56 -10.51 37.58
C ASP A 465 4.93 -11.65 36.62
N SER A 466 6.21 -11.92 36.47
CA SER A 466 6.75 -12.98 35.61
C SER A 466 6.31 -14.41 35.99
N ASN A 467 5.75 -14.60 37.20
CA ASN A 467 5.21 -15.88 37.61
C ASN A 467 3.85 -16.21 37.01
N ILE A 468 3.16 -15.21 36.46
CA ILE A 468 1.86 -15.39 35.80
C ILE A 468 2.09 -15.92 34.37
N THR A 469 1.99 -17.22 34.19
CA THR A 469 2.21 -17.92 32.90
C THR A 469 0.93 -18.34 32.19
N LYS A 470 -0.24 -18.11 32.80
CA LYS A 470 -1.56 -18.42 32.24
C LYS A 470 -2.53 -17.28 32.56
N PRO A 471 -3.59 -17.08 31.74
CA PRO A 471 -4.62 -16.09 32.03
C PRO A 471 -5.20 -16.30 33.42
N GLN A 472 -5.19 -15.23 34.23
CA GLN A 472 -5.77 -15.22 35.58
C GLN A 472 -7.09 -14.50 35.56
N LEU A 473 -8.12 -15.10 36.17
CA LEU A 473 -9.41 -14.46 36.41
C LEU A 473 -9.23 -13.40 37.50
N LEU A 474 -9.32 -12.12 37.11
CA LEU A 474 -9.24 -11.00 38.04
C LEU A 474 -10.59 -10.66 38.65
N TRP A 475 -11.66 -10.78 37.86
CA TRP A 475 -13.00 -10.40 38.27
C TRP A 475 -14.06 -11.17 37.48
N GLN A 476 -15.20 -11.45 38.14
CA GLN A 476 -16.34 -12.08 37.52
C GLN A 476 -17.64 -11.70 38.27
N ASP A 477 -18.69 -11.44 37.49
CA ASP A 477 -20.07 -11.37 37.99
C ASP A 477 -21.02 -12.20 37.11
N SER A 478 -22.34 -11.93 37.17
CA SER A 478 -23.33 -12.62 36.36
C SER A 478 -23.32 -12.26 34.89
N HIS A 479 -22.63 -11.17 34.50
CA HIS A 479 -22.67 -10.60 33.15
C HIS A 479 -21.30 -10.60 32.45
N ALA A 480 -20.21 -10.52 33.19
CA ALA A 480 -18.87 -10.38 32.60
C ALA A 480 -17.78 -11.11 33.39
N ARG A 481 -16.67 -11.38 32.71
CA ARG A 481 -15.42 -11.92 33.28
C ARG A 481 -14.25 -11.12 32.73
N LEU A 482 -13.29 -10.82 33.59
CA LEU A 482 -12.03 -10.19 33.23
C LEU A 482 -10.87 -11.13 33.50
N PHE A 483 -10.09 -11.40 32.46
CA PHE A 483 -8.86 -12.17 32.56
C PHE A 483 -7.65 -11.27 32.28
N TYR A 484 -6.54 -11.58 32.94
CA TYR A 484 -5.27 -10.89 32.74
C TYR A 484 -4.14 -11.89 32.51
N MET A 485 -3.21 -11.53 31.62
CA MET A 485 -1.96 -12.23 31.41
C MET A 485 -0.88 -11.22 30.97
N PRO A 486 0.29 -11.16 31.67
CA PRO A 486 1.39 -10.32 31.21
C PRO A 486 2.05 -10.90 29.95
N SER A 487 2.62 -10.03 29.11
CA SER A 487 3.46 -10.46 28.00
C SER A 487 4.85 -10.89 28.51
N HIS A 488 5.29 -12.08 28.14
CA HIS A 488 6.65 -12.56 28.44
C HIS A 488 7.62 -12.30 27.27
N TYR A 489 7.12 -12.06 26.07
CA TYR A 489 7.93 -11.86 24.87
C TYR A 489 8.18 -10.38 24.56
N PHE A 490 7.27 -9.47 24.98
CA PHE A 490 7.31 -8.04 24.71
C PHE A 490 7.24 -7.23 26.01
N SER A 491 7.96 -7.70 27.05
CA SER A 491 7.99 -7.05 28.37
C SER A 491 8.76 -5.72 28.37
N ASP A 492 9.53 -5.46 27.32
CA ASP A 492 10.29 -4.23 27.07
C ASP A 492 9.54 -3.22 26.19
N GLU A 493 8.30 -3.51 25.79
CA GLU A 493 7.46 -2.59 25.06
C GLU A 493 6.35 -1.98 25.93
N PRO A 494 6.11 -0.65 25.87
CA PRO A 494 5.04 0.03 26.62
C PRO A 494 3.67 -0.18 25.97
N LYS A 495 3.33 -1.39 25.59
CA LYS A 495 2.12 -1.76 24.87
C LYS A 495 1.33 -2.86 25.58
N ALA A 496 0.03 -2.85 25.35
CA ALA A 496 -0.87 -3.90 25.80
C ALA A 496 -2.01 -4.15 24.78
N SER A 497 -2.70 -5.25 24.98
CA SER A 497 -3.86 -5.65 24.17
C SER A 497 -5.04 -5.94 25.07
N VAL A 498 -6.22 -5.44 24.70
CA VAL A 498 -7.50 -5.73 25.37
C VAL A 498 -8.47 -6.30 24.34
N THR A 499 -8.98 -7.50 24.62
CA THR A 499 -10.06 -8.08 23.82
C THR A 499 -11.37 -8.04 24.62
N LEU A 500 -12.41 -7.47 24.02
CA LEU A 500 -13.76 -7.38 24.56
C LEU A 500 -14.70 -8.24 23.70
N SER A 501 -15.32 -9.25 24.30
CA SER A 501 -16.32 -10.09 23.60
C SER A 501 -17.72 -9.76 24.12
N LEU A 502 -18.52 -9.10 23.30
CA LEU A 502 -19.94 -8.81 23.57
C LEU A 502 -20.80 -9.87 22.90
N VAL A 503 -21.40 -10.76 23.69
CA VAL A 503 -22.12 -11.90 23.17
C VAL A 503 -23.63 -11.61 23.04
N ASN A 504 -24.13 -11.64 21.80
CA ASN A 504 -25.56 -11.61 21.49
C ASN A 504 -26.03 -13.04 21.16
N LYS A 505 -26.84 -13.63 22.04
CA LYS A 505 -27.32 -15.03 21.90
C LYS A 505 -28.20 -15.26 20.67
N ASN A 506 -28.67 -14.22 20.02
CA ASN A 506 -29.58 -14.29 18.88
C ASN A 506 -28.92 -13.94 17.54
N ALA A 507 -27.70 -13.43 17.53
CA ALA A 507 -27.04 -12.82 16.37
C ALA A 507 -27.00 -13.70 15.10
N ASP A 508 -27.00 -15.02 15.25
CA ASP A 508 -26.82 -15.95 14.12
C ASP A 508 -27.96 -16.99 13.97
N ARG A 509 -29.05 -16.85 14.75
CA ARG A 509 -30.14 -17.85 14.75
C ARG A 509 -30.97 -17.89 13.48
N THR A 510 -31.07 -16.78 12.78
CA THR A 510 -31.76 -16.67 11.48
C THR A 510 -30.96 -15.83 10.53
N VAL A 511 -31.18 -15.97 9.21
CA VAL A 511 -30.55 -15.13 8.21
C VAL A 511 -30.79 -13.63 8.46
N LYS A 512 -32.01 -13.25 8.86
CA LYS A 512 -32.35 -11.86 9.18
C LYS A 512 -31.51 -11.34 10.35
N GLN A 513 -31.36 -12.11 11.42
CA GLN A 513 -30.56 -11.73 12.60
C GLN A 513 -29.06 -11.59 12.24
N GLN A 514 -28.53 -12.49 11.41
CA GLN A 514 -27.15 -12.36 10.94
C GLN A 514 -26.94 -11.08 10.12
N VAL A 515 -27.88 -10.74 9.22
CA VAL A 515 -27.81 -9.50 8.43
C VAL A 515 -27.91 -8.28 9.34
N ILE A 516 -28.84 -8.25 10.31
CA ILE A 516 -28.96 -7.18 11.31
C ILE A 516 -27.63 -6.99 12.05
N GLN A 517 -27.04 -8.07 12.58
CA GLN A 517 -25.76 -7.97 13.30
C GLN A 517 -24.64 -7.41 12.43
N THR A 518 -24.56 -7.85 11.17
CA THR A 518 -23.56 -7.34 10.22
C THR A 518 -23.74 -5.84 9.97
N LEU A 519 -24.97 -5.38 9.74
CA LEU A 519 -25.27 -3.96 9.53
C LEU A 519 -25.04 -3.14 10.79
N THR A 520 -25.40 -3.67 11.98
CA THR A 520 -25.14 -3.01 13.26
C THR A 520 -23.65 -2.77 13.47
N ASN A 521 -22.82 -3.78 13.20
CA ASN A 521 -21.36 -3.63 13.34
C ASN A 521 -20.81 -2.59 12.35
N TYR A 522 -21.23 -2.63 11.08
CA TYR A 522 -20.82 -1.64 10.09
C TYR A 522 -21.19 -0.21 10.50
N LEU A 523 -22.42 0.00 10.99
CA LEU A 523 -22.90 1.31 11.43
C LEU A 523 -22.15 1.82 12.66
N ALA A 524 -21.85 0.93 13.61
CA ALA A 524 -21.05 1.27 14.77
C ALA A 524 -19.60 1.64 14.38
N ASP A 525 -18.99 0.92 13.45
CA ASP A 525 -17.66 1.22 12.92
C ASP A 525 -17.65 2.57 12.16
N LEU A 526 -18.71 2.84 11.38
CA LEU A 526 -18.87 4.10 10.66
C LEU A 526 -18.92 5.30 11.62
N THR A 527 -19.73 5.22 12.67
CA THR A 527 -19.88 6.29 13.68
C THR A 527 -18.64 6.45 14.57
N SER A 528 -17.81 5.41 14.69
CA SER A 528 -16.53 5.45 15.45
C SER A 528 -15.31 5.73 14.58
N SER A 529 -15.49 6.12 13.32
CA SER A 529 -14.38 6.29 12.36
C SER A 529 -13.35 7.35 12.79
N GLU A 530 -13.76 8.43 13.44
CA GLU A 530 -12.85 9.43 14.02
C GLU A 530 -11.98 8.80 15.12
N LEU A 531 -12.59 8.04 16.04
CA LEU A 531 -11.88 7.37 17.12
C LEU A 531 -10.87 6.35 16.59
N ALA A 532 -11.29 5.52 15.63
CA ALA A 532 -10.41 4.52 15.01
C ALA A 532 -9.24 5.18 14.26
N TYR A 533 -9.49 6.29 13.57
CA TYR A 533 -8.44 7.06 12.90
C TYR A 533 -7.45 7.65 13.90
N GLN A 534 -7.92 8.32 14.95
CA GLN A 534 -7.05 8.90 15.97
C GLN A 534 -6.20 7.83 16.67
N ALA A 535 -6.80 6.68 16.99
CA ALA A 535 -6.07 5.53 17.52
C ALA A 535 -4.97 5.06 16.55
N SER A 536 -5.31 4.86 15.28
CA SER A 536 -4.38 4.40 14.24
C SER A 536 -3.20 5.35 14.06
N VAL A 537 -3.44 6.66 14.01
CA VAL A 537 -2.37 7.68 13.94
C VAL A 537 -1.45 7.59 15.16
N ALA A 538 -2.00 7.35 16.35
CA ALA A 538 -1.23 7.21 17.58
C ALA A 538 -0.49 5.85 17.72
N GLY A 539 -0.46 5.02 16.68
CA GLY A 539 0.14 3.68 16.73
C GLY A 539 -0.64 2.68 17.58
N MET A 540 -1.94 2.97 17.78
CA MET A 540 -2.90 2.10 18.44
C MET A 540 -3.88 1.54 17.40
N ASN A 541 -4.53 0.42 17.69
CA ASN A 541 -5.47 -0.20 16.78
C ASN A 541 -6.76 -0.59 17.46
N ILE A 542 -7.87 -0.32 16.81
CA ILE A 542 -9.17 -0.86 17.14
C ILE A 542 -9.60 -1.74 15.97
N SER A 543 -9.90 -2.99 16.23
CA SER A 543 -10.49 -3.89 15.23
C SER A 543 -11.74 -4.54 15.81
N SER A 544 -12.74 -4.71 14.97
CA SER A 544 -13.98 -5.43 15.29
C SER A 544 -14.10 -6.68 14.42
N SER A 545 -14.72 -7.70 14.96
CA SER A 545 -15.12 -8.89 14.20
C SER A 545 -16.51 -9.37 14.62
N SER A 546 -17.27 -9.80 13.62
CA SER A 546 -18.60 -10.33 13.83
C SER A 546 -18.54 -11.83 14.15
N GLY A 547 -19.22 -12.24 15.23
CA GLY A 547 -19.37 -13.62 15.60
C GLY A 547 -20.78 -13.81 16.19
N ARG A 548 -20.89 -14.39 17.38
CA ARG A 548 -22.13 -14.37 18.18
C ARG A 548 -22.33 -13.05 18.92
N GLY A 549 -22.24 -11.94 18.19
CA GLY A 549 -22.21 -10.58 18.66
C GLY A 549 -21.05 -9.83 18.04
N VAL A 550 -20.24 -9.16 18.83
CA VAL A 550 -19.03 -8.46 18.37
C VAL A 550 -17.86 -8.70 19.32
N ASP A 551 -16.70 -8.94 18.72
CA ASP A 551 -15.42 -8.95 19.41
C ASP A 551 -14.63 -7.72 19.02
N PHE A 552 -14.19 -6.92 20.00
CA PHE A 552 -13.26 -5.81 19.82
C PHE A 552 -11.88 -6.20 20.29
N SER A 553 -10.86 -5.89 19.49
CA SER A 553 -9.47 -5.92 19.91
C SER A 553 -8.93 -4.50 19.89
N VAL A 554 -8.51 -4.00 21.05
CA VAL A 554 -7.93 -2.66 21.24
C VAL A 554 -6.50 -2.85 21.69
N ASN A 555 -5.55 -2.42 20.86
CA ASN A 555 -4.13 -2.67 21.07
C ASN A 555 -3.36 -1.36 21.00
N GLY A 556 -2.28 -1.23 21.73
CA GLY A 556 -1.38 -0.10 21.61
C GLY A 556 -0.72 0.33 22.91
N TYR A 557 -0.32 1.59 22.98
CA TYR A 557 0.43 2.15 24.11
C TYR A 557 -0.40 2.20 25.39
N THR A 558 0.19 1.72 26.48
CA THR A 558 -0.48 1.52 27.77
C THR A 558 -1.04 2.79 28.37
N GLN A 559 -0.43 3.95 28.11
CA GLN A 559 -0.86 5.24 28.69
C GLN A 559 -2.33 5.57 28.38
N HIS A 560 -2.75 5.47 27.12
CA HIS A 560 -4.11 5.86 26.69
C HIS A 560 -5.00 4.67 26.35
N LEU A 561 -4.53 3.44 26.61
CA LEU A 561 -5.31 2.24 26.31
C LEU A 561 -6.63 2.14 27.08
N PRO A 562 -6.69 2.45 28.40
CA PRO A 562 -7.95 2.44 29.15
C PRO A 562 -9.00 3.42 28.61
N GLU A 563 -8.58 4.63 28.25
CA GLU A 563 -9.44 5.66 27.66
C GLU A 563 -9.98 5.22 26.31
N LEU A 564 -9.10 4.62 25.48
CA LEU A 564 -9.47 4.13 24.16
C LEU A 564 -10.46 2.95 24.25
N VAL A 565 -10.24 2.00 25.17
CA VAL A 565 -11.18 0.88 25.45
C VAL A 565 -12.56 1.40 25.87
N ASN A 566 -12.59 2.36 26.80
CA ASN A 566 -13.84 2.96 27.25
C ASN A 566 -14.55 3.72 26.12
N ALA A 567 -13.81 4.48 25.29
CA ALA A 567 -14.36 5.19 24.15
C ALA A 567 -14.93 4.23 23.10
N THR A 568 -14.23 3.14 22.80
CA THR A 568 -14.67 2.09 21.87
C THR A 568 -15.96 1.42 22.35
N LEU A 569 -16.01 1.00 23.61
CA LEU A 569 -17.19 0.39 24.19
C LEU A 569 -18.39 1.33 24.21
N LYS A 570 -18.16 2.58 24.62
CA LYS A 570 -19.19 3.62 24.64
C LYS A 570 -19.74 3.89 23.24
N SER A 571 -18.86 4.08 22.26
CA SER A 571 -19.24 4.31 20.86
C SER A 571 -20.17 3.18 20.35
N TYR A 572 -19.83 1.93 20.61
CA TYR A 572 -20.65 0.79 20.18
C TYR A 572 -22.00 0.70 20.91
N ILE A 573 -22.06 0.99 22.20
CA ILE A 573 -23.29 0.89 22.99
C ILE A 573 -24.25 2.06 22.71
N THR A 574 -23.73 3.23 22.37
CA THR A 574 -24.54 4.46 22.29
C THR A 574 -24.67 5.04 20.88
N PHE A 575 -24.21 4.32 19.83
CA PHE A 575 -24.36 4.85 18.49
C PHE A 575 -25.85 4.95 18.10
N GLU A 576 -26.16 5.96 17.33
CA GLU A 576 -27.48 6.17 16.72
C GLU A 576 -27.28 6.29 15.20
N ALA A 577 -27.97 5.42 14.46
CA ALA A 577 -27.91 5.47 13.00
C ALA A 577 -29.09 6.27 12.43
N THR A 578 -28.83 7.03 11.37
CA THR A 578 -29.83 7.68 10.54
C THR A 578 -30.33 6.75 9.44
N GLN A 579 -31.47 7.09 8.80
CA GLN A 579 -31.95 6.33 7.65
C GLN A 579 -30.94 6.36 6.49
N GLN A 580 -30.28 7.49 6.28
CA GLN A 580 -29.23 7.63 5.24
C GLN A 580 -28.07 6.67 5.47
N GLU A 581 -27.59 6.56 6.71
CA GLU A 581 -26.50 5.64 7.07
C GLU A 581 -26.93 4.17 6.93
N LEU A 582 -28.18 3.85 7.30
CA LEU A 582 -28.71 2.50 7.07
C LEU A 582 -28.78 2.16 5.56
N ASP A 583 -29.21 3.10 4.74
CA ASP A 583 -29.26 2.91 3.28
C ASP A 583 -27.84 2.72 2.70
N GLN A 584 -26.87 3.46 3.19
CA GLN A 584 -25.46 3.27 2.87
C GLN A 584 -24.94 1.89 3.30
N ALA A 585 -25.24 1.47 4.54
CA ALA A 585 -24.86 0.16 5.06
C ALA A 585 -25.46 -0.97 4.22
N LYS A 586 -26.70 -0.83 3.79
CA LYS A 586 -27.36 -1.79 2.89
C LYS A 586 -26.71 -1.84 1.52
N SER A 587 -26.33 -0.70 0.95
CA SER A 587 -25.62 -0.63 -0.34
C SER A 587 -24.26 -1.32 -0.24
N TRP A 588 -23.47 -0.99 0.81
CA TRP A 588 -22.20 -1.65 1.09
C TRP A 588 -22.35 -3.17 1.21
N TYR A 589 -23.34 -3.66 2.00
CA TYR A 589 -23.48 -5.11 2.22
C TYR A 589 -23.94 -5.84 0.95
N ARG A 590 -24.79 -5.20 0.13
CA ARG A 590 -25.19 -5.73 -1.19
C ARG A 590 -23.98 -5.90 -2.09
N GLU A 591 -23.11 -4.89 -2.19
CA GLU A 591 -21.88 -4.96 -2.97
C GLU A 591 -20.96 -6.09 -2.48
N GLN A 592 -20.80 -6.26 -1.17
CA GLN A 592 -20.00 -7.36 -0.60
C GLN A 592 -20.56 -8.75 -0.97
N LEU A 593 -21.87 -8.90 -1.06
CA LEU A 593 -22.49 -10.16 -1.47
C LEU A 593 -22.37 -10.39 -2.99
N GLU A 594 -22.44 -9.34 -3.79
CA GLU A 594 -22.36 -9.40 -5.27
C GLU A 594 -20.94 -9.65 -5.77
N VAL A 595 -19.90 -9.19 -5.06
CA VAL A 595 -18.48 -9.45 -5.40
C VAL A 595 -18.17 -10.94 -5.51
N THR A 596 -18.93 -11.81 -4.81
CA THR A 596 -18.76 -13.27 -4.88
C THR A 596 -18.93 -13.84 -6.30
N HIS A 597 -19.60 -13.14 -7.19
CA HIS A 597 -19.77 -13.56 -8.59
C HIS A 597 -18.55 -13.32 -9.48
N ASN A 598 -17.59 -12.50 -9.04
CA ASN A 598 -16.39 -12.10 -9.80
C ASN A 598 -15.08 -12.56 -9.14
N LEU A 599 -15.13 -13.64 -8.38
CA LEU A 599 -13.97 -14.18 -7.69
C LEU A 599 -12.93 -14.77 -8.65
N LYS A 600 -11.67 -14.73 -8.24
CA LYS A 600 -10.61 -15.51 -8.90
C LYS A 600 -10.91 -17.00 -8.78
N ALA A 601 -10.46 -17.79 -9.74
CA ALA A 601 -10.75 -19.22 -9.81
C ALA A 601 -10.43 -19.98 -8.51
N TYR A 602 -9.30 -19.67 -7.86
CA TYR A 602 -8.94 -20.33 -6.60
C TYR A 602 -9.81 -19.91 -5.41
N ASP A 603 -10.23 -18.64 -5.34
CA ASP A 603 -11.17 -18.15 -4.31
C ASP A 603 -12.55 -18.81 -4.48
N ALA A 604 -13.01 -18.90 -5.73
CA ALA A 604 -14.25 -19.60 -6.07
C ALA A 604 -14.17 -21.08 -5.70
N ALA A 605 -13.03 -21.74 -5.91
CA ALA A 605 -12.81 -23.14 -5.53
C ALA A 605 -12.84 -23.36 -3.99
N MET A 606 -12.55 -22.34 -3.19
CA MET A 606 -12.60 -22.41 -1.72
C MET A 606 -13.99 -22.18 -1.14
N LEU A 607 -14.95 -21.66 -1.91
CA LEU A 607 -16.33 -21.41 -1.40
C LEU A 607 -17.01 -22.68 -0.84
N PRO A 608 -16.94 -23.86 -1.47
CA PRO A 608 -17.54 -25.08 -0.90
C PRO A 608 -16.95 -25.45 0.46
N ALA A 609 -15.62 -25.28 0.64
CA ALA A 609 -14.97 -25.53 1.92
C ALA A 609 -15.43 -24.54 3.01
N ARG A 610 -15.59 -23.27 2.68
CA ARG A 610 -16.13 -22.25 3.60
C ARG A 610 -17.56 -22.61 4.01
N ARG A 611 -18.43 -23.01 3.06
CA ARG A 611 -19.79 -23.44 3.34
C ARG A 611 -19.85 -24.59 4.34
N LEU A 612 -19.00 -25.60 4.19
CA LEU A 612 -18.93 -26.75 5.08
C LEU A 612 -18.45 -26.42 6.49
N ASN A 613 -17.59 -25.40 6.62
CA ASN A 613 -16.97 -25.02 7.90
C ASN A 613 -17.72 -23.90 8.66
N THR A 614 -18.76 -23.30 8.05
CA THR A 614 -19.55 -22.22 8.67
C THR A 614 -20.90 -22.75 9.13
N ILE A 615 -21.17 -22.71 10.43
CA ILE A 615 -22.43 -23.20 11.04
C ILE A 615 -23.00 -22.16 12.00
N PRO A 616 -24.22 -21.63 11.75
CA PRO A 616 -25.04 -21.81 10.55
C PRO A 616 -24.48 -21.11 9.32
N TYR A 617 -24.67 -21.67 8.13
CA TYR A 617 -24.40 -21.04 6.86
C TYR A 617 -25.71 -20.59 6.20
N TYR A 618 -25.73 -19.40 5.66
CA TYR A 618 -26.85 -18.84 4.89
C TYR A 618 -26.36 -18.43 3.51
N GLU A 619 -27.14 -18.77 2.48
CA GLU A 619 -26.81 -18.42 1.09
C GLU A 619 -26.90 -16.91 0.85
N GLU A 620 -26.08 -16.40 -0.07
CA GLU A 620 -26.04 -14.97 -0.43
C GLU A 620 -27.41 -14.45 -0.88
N ALA A 621 -28.17 -15.24 -1.65
CA ALA A 621 -29.51 -14.90 -2.09
C ALA A 621 -30.49 -14.70 -0.92
N ASP A 622 -30.39 -15.51 0.13
CA ASP A 622 -31.23 -15.38 1.32
C ASP A 622 -30.84 -14.13 2.13
N LYS A 623 -29.56 -13.82 2.19
CA LYS A 623 -29.05 -12.59 2.83
C LYS A 623 -29.52 -11.34 2.08
N LEU A 624 -29.44 -11.32 0.74
CA LEU A 624 -29.95 -10.23 -0.09
C LEU A 624 -31.45 -10.02 0.12
N LYS A 625 -32.23 -11.09 0.15
CA LYS A 625 -33.68 -11.01 0.43
C LYS A 625 -33.96 -10.48 1.83
N ALA A 626 -33.23 -10.94 2.84
CA ALA A 626 -33.35 -10.44 4.20
C ALA A 626 -33.01 -8.97 4.31
N LEU A 627 -31.94 -8.51 3.62
CA LEU A 627 -31.43 -7.15 3.60
C LEU A 627 -32.51 -6.11 3.25
N GLU A 628 -33.37 -6.41 2.27
CA GLU A 628 -34.45 -5.52 1.85
C GLU A 628 -35.47 -5.22 2.96
N SER A 629 -35.67 -6.17 3.89
CA SER A 629 -36.64 -6.06 4.96
C SER A 629 -36.15 -5.39 6.24
N ILE A 630 -34.85 -5.07 6.33
CA ILE A 630 -34.25 -4.47 7.53
C ILE A 630 -34.66 -3.01 7.67
N THR A 631 -35.02 -2.62 8.89
CA THR A 631 -35.41 -1.25 9.26
C THR A 631 -34.48 -0.68 10.33
N LEU A 632 -34.54 0.63 10.54
CA LEU A 632 -33.81 1.28 11.66
C LEU A 632 -34.24 0.71 13.02
N GLN A 633 -35.51 0.31 13.15
CA GLN A 633 -35.98 -0.29 14.38
C GLN A 633 -35.33 -1.67 14.64
N ASP A 634 -35.15 -2.49 13.58
CA ASP A 634 -34.41 -3.75 13.70
C ASP A 634 -32.97 -3.55 14.21
N ILE A 635 -32.30 -2.46 13.79
CA ILE A 635 -30.94 -2.11 14.27
C ILE A 635 -30.96 -1.68 15.73
N LYS A 636 -31.95 -0.85 16.13
CA LYS A 636 -32.10 -0.40 17.53
C LYS A 636 -32.43 -1.51 18.50
N ASP A 637 -33.17 -2.54 18.05
CA ASP A 637 -33.60 -3.65 18.87
C ASP A 637 -32.54 -4.77 19.00
N ASN A 638 -31.42 -4.67 18.24
CA ASN A 638 -30.35 -5.65 18.25
C ASN A 638 -29.39 -5.44 19.43
#